data_d7aa47e94aa53dab00aeffd6babf46e7
#
_entry.id   d7aa47e94aa53dab00aeffd6babf46e7
#
_cell.length_a   1.000
_cell.length_b   1.000
_cell.length_c   1.000
_cell.angle_alpha   90.00
_cell.angle_beta   90.00
_cell.angle_gamma   90.00
#
_symmetry.space_group_name_H-M   'P 1'
#
loop_
_entity.id
_entity.type
_entity.pdbx_description
1 polymer ?
#
loop_
_entity_poly.entity_id
_entity_poly.type
_entity_poly.pdbx_seq_one_letter_code
_entity_poly.pdbx_strand_id
1 'polypeptide(L)'
;MVFSFIGYETVEMPVKGQKVINVDLKESSVAIDEVVIAVPYGTAKKSTFTGSASVIDKKIVAASQVSSVSKALQGTVAGLQSFSTSGQPGEDADIYIRGVGSANASQTPLYVVDGVPYDGKLSSISSQDIASVTVLKDAAAASLYGSRAANGVIMITTKQGQNGSAPTIQLSAKYGFSSRAVRDYDQLSTDDYFMLQWEALRNSYIDNGSDPVAAAQKASYIVATTQTGGLGINPYGTNYPQPVGTDGKIVAGATPLWNDSWEDALSQNAHYADLNASVSGGSEKTKYYFSLGYLDDQGAYICSGFKRYNLRSNITTDLRKWLQIGLNVSATHSIQNYPKQNDTAIGNIVLAARDIPSFYPVYERDMTTGEYILDENGNRVYDYGTYRKGSYKGYNFAQSMLYDKKEYKRDAASIRGYLQLTPFEGLSYKMSLNIDYDSMFTHNYSNPTYGKQPLTGSVEKGNDRTTGMTYNNVINWNHTFKEDHDVRLMAGQEYYEYNTSNFSGSRTGVITDGYYEPDVASTLSSFGGNSDQYKLLSFFGSAEYSYQSRYFVSASVRTDGSSRFHPDNRWGTFWSFGGSWKISREKFLEAASNKWLTNLTLRASYGAQGNDNVGYYAYKALYAIGSSLGESTLHASRLETPDLSWETNLNLNIGLDFGFWSNRLNGTIEFFQRSSKDLLFARDLVPSGGFASIDANIGKLKNYGWEFTISGTPVMTEDWTWKLSVNATTYKNEIVELPTEVMWQSSKKWVKGGSLYDFWLYEWAGVNPENGKPQWYYTAKDGSRQITEDYSSLTPDDKVKVGSSLPTLSGGFQSDLTWKNLSLSMLFSYAIGGKLYNNDKIQMMSVKGGNGSSMSEDMLNXXXXXXXXXXAEPLDSGKPIHRYSTSVVRPDQLFHQHFKPLVGKPFVPAFENSYIKLYLTSEMDTLCHTERCQHLCSR
;
A
#
# COMPACT_ATOMS: atom_id res chain seq x y z
N MET A 1 10.85 -1.99 52.42
CA MET A 1 10.57 -1.08 51.34
C MET A 1 11.43 -1.49 50.15
N VAL A 2 10.83 -1.52 48.97
CA VAL A 2 11.51 -1.88 47.73
C VAL A 2 11.75 -0.63 46.94
N PHE A 3 12.97 -0.40 46.51
CA PHE A 3 13.38 0.71 45.65
C PHE A 3 13.77 0.16 44.31
N SER A 4 13.12 0.67 43.26
CA SER A 4 13.36 0.19 41.91
C SER A 4 13.35 1.40 40.96
N PHE A 5 14.27 1.43 40.03
CA PHE A 5 14.35 2.46 39.02
C PHE A 5 14.88 1.81 37.74
N ILE A 6 14.38 2.26 36.63
CA ILE A 6 14.76 1.70 35.31
C ILE A 6 16.26 1.88 35.11
N GLY A 7 16.95 0.78 34.78
CA GLY A 7 18.40 0.78 34.61
C GLY A 7 19.20 0.54 35.87
N TYR A 8 18.55 0.26 37.00
CA TYR A 8 19.22 0.04 38.27
C TYR A 8 18.74 -1.26 38.93
N GLU A 9 19.59 -1.87 39.74
CA GLU A 9 19.26 -3.07 40.50
C GLU A 9 18.21 -2.71 41.59
N THR A 10 17.16 -3.53 41.69
CA THR A 10 16.16 -3.37 42.72
C THR A 10 16.79 -3.67 44.10
N VAL A 11 16.62 -2.74 45.03
CA VAL A 11 17.16 -2.89 46.39
C VAL A 11 16.01 -2.96 47.39
N GLU A 12 16.03 -3.98 48.25
CA GLU A 12 15.09 -4.11 49.35
C GLU A 12 15.77 -3.71 50.63
N MET A 13 15.16 -2.78 51.35
CA MET A 13 15.69 -2.34 52.66
C MET A 13 14.60 -2.36 53.73
N PRO A 14 14.90 -2.90 54.90
CA PRO A 14 13.98 -2.87 56.02
C PRO A 14 13.84 -1.44 56.59
N VAL A 15 12.61 -0.98 56.83
CA VAL A 15 12.34 0.39 57.23
C VAL A 15 12.78 0.66 58.66
N LYS A 16 12.64 -0.28 59.55
CA LYS A 16 13.09 -0.26 60.98
C LYS A 16 12.78 1.08 61.69
N GLY A 17 11.66 1.73 61.32
CA GLY A 17 11.24 2.98 61.96
C GLY A 17 12.02 4.22 61.54
N GLN A 18 12.91 4.14 60.55
CA GLN A 18 13.68 5.29 60.07
C GLN A 18 12.79 6.26 59.28
N LYS A 19 12.97 7.56 59.54
CA LYS A 19 12.21 8.63 58.86
C LYS A 19 12.80 8.98 57.49
N VAL A 20 14.07 8.68 57.28
CA VAL A 20 14.78 8.90 56.01
C VAL A 20 15.57 7.65 55.69
N ILE A 21 15.44 7.13 54.53
CA ILE A 21 16.22 5.97 54.04
C ILE A 21 16.93 6.44 52.77
N ASN A 22 18.22 6.51 52.81
CA ASN A 22 19.05 6.81 51.64
C ASN A 22 19.40 5.47 50.98
N VAL A 23 19.17 5.41 49.69
CA VAL A 23 19.44 4.19 48.90
C VAL A 23 20.28 4.58 47.70
N ASP A 24 21.44 3.95 47.61
CA ASP A 24 22.27 4.05 46.40
C ASP A 24 21.92 2.87 45.50
N LEU A 25 21.26 3.18 44.41
CA LEU A 25 20.92 2.17 43.40
C LEU A 25 22.15 1.96 42.51
N LYS A 26 22.55 0.71 42.36
CA LYS A 26 23.64 0.34 41.44
C LYS A 26 23.07 0.19 40.02
N GLU A 27 23.76 0.72 39.06
CA GLU A 27 23.37 0.53 37.65
C GLU A 27 23.33 -0.97 37.37
N SER A 28 22.21 -1.41 36.85
CA SER A 28 22.02 -2.81 36.48
C SER A 28 22.58 -3.01 35.06
N SER A 29 23.56 -3.89 34.96
CA SER A 29 24.05 -4.32 33.64
C SER A 29 22.99 -5.18 32.89
N VAL A 30 21.88 -5.50 33.57
CA VAL A 30 20.86 -6.42 33.05
C VAL A 30 19.55 -5.71 32.72
N ALA A 31 19.35 -4.46 33.19
CA ALA A 31 18.05 -3.80 33.05
C ALA A 31 17.99 -2.82 31.87
N ILE A 32 18.17 -3.33 30.71
CA ILE A 32 17.56 -2.69 29.55
C ILE A 32 16.19 -3.32 29.44
N ASP A 33 15.16 -2.50 29.33
CA ASP A 33 13.77 -2.97 29.22
C ASP A 33 13.70 -4.21 28.36
N GLU A 34 13.36 -5.31 28.97
CA GLU A 34 13.21 -6.56 28.25
C GLU A 34 11.99 -6.44 27.34
N VAL A 35 12.24 -6.27 26.07
CA VAL A 35 11.16 -6.04 25.09
C VAL A 35 10.30 -7.31 25.03
N VAL A 36 9.03 -7.16 25.39
CA VAL A 36 8.02 -8.22 25.27
C VAL A 36 7.34 -8.03 23.93
N ILE A 37 7.32 -9.09 23.13
CA ILE A 37 6.68 -9.07 21.82
C ILE A 37 5.41 -9.92 21.81
N ALA A 38 4.46 -9.54 20.98
CA ALA A 38 3.29 -10.36 20.69
C ALA A 38 3.72 -11.52 19.81
N VAL A 39 3.31 -12.73 20.15
CA VAL A 39 3.58 -13.94 19.38
C VAL A 39 2.26 -14.73 19.27
N PRO A 40 2.18 -15.72 18.38
CA PRO A 40 0.93 -16.49 18.25
C PRO A 40 0.47 -17.06 19.59
N TYR A 41 -0.76 -16.72 19.92
CA TYR A 41 -1.46 -17.19 21.15
C TYR A 41 -0.79 -16.78 22.45
N GLY A 42 0.04 -15.71 22.46
CA GLY A 42 0.66 -15.24 23.69
C GLY A 42 1.65 -14.11 23.51
N THR A 43 2.57 -14.06 24.45
CA THR A 43 3.68 -13.09 24.39
C THR A 43 5.00 -13.82 24.68
N ALA A 44 6.10 -13.21 24.25
CA ALA A 44 7.43 -13.74 24.50
C ALA A 44 8.40 -12.60 24.74
N LYS A 45 9.50 -12.90 25.42
CA LYS A 45 10.61 -11.94 25.53
C LYS A 45 11.41 -11.98 24.23
N LYS A 46 11.65 -10.82 23.63
CA LYS A 46 12.41 -10.78 22.39
C LYS A 46 13.80 -11.39 22.54
N SER A 47 14.41 -11.22 23.71
CA SER A 47 15.76 -11.73 23.99
C SER A 47 15.85 -13.27 23.97
N THR A 48 14.75 -13.98 24.16
CA THR A 48 14.72 -15.44 24.17
C THR A 48 14.00 -16.03 22.96
N PHE A 49 13.48 -15.18 22.10
CA PHE A 49 12.68 -15.60 20.96
C PHE A 49 13.57 -16.10 19.82
N THR A 50 13.30 -17.29 19.32
CA THR A 50 14.14 -17.94 18.30
C THR A 50 13.81 -17.49 16.89
N GLY A 51 12.63 -16.89 16.68
CA GLY A 51 12.18 -16.45 15.37
C GLY A 51 12.59 -15.03 15.03
N SER A 52 12.20 -14.59 13.86
CA SER A 52 12.45 -13.23 13.37
C SER A 52 11.22 -12.37 13.62
N ALA A 53 11.35 -11.39 14.51
CA ALA A 53 10.27 -10.48 14.87
C ALA A 53 10.82 -9.06 15.01
N SER A 54 10.08 -8.08 14.50
CA SER A 54 10.43 -6.66 14.63
C SER A 54 9.28 -5.91 15.27
N VAL A 55 9.58 -5.01 16.21
CA VAL A 55 8.58 -4.17 16.87
C VAL A 55 8.65 -2.77 16.27
N ILE A 56 7.49 -2.21 15.93
CA ILE A 56 7.38 -0.87 15.38
C ILE A 56 7.03 0.09 16.51
N ASP A 57 7.77 1.20 16.59
CA ASP A 57 7.57 2.21 17.63
C ASP A 57 6.14 2.78 17.55
N LYS A 58 5.39 2.64 18.65
CA LYS A 58 4.02 3.14 18.74
C LYS A 58 3.94 4.66 18.53
N LYS A 59 4.99 5.40 18.86
CA LYS A 59 5.03 6.86 18.66
C LYS A 59 4.95 7.23 17.19
N ILE A 60 5.62 6.45 16.32
CA ILE A 60 5.55 6.65 14.87
C ILE A 60 4.12 6.44 14.37
N VAL A 61 3.50 5.36 14.82
CA VAL A 61 2.13 5.01 14.41
C VAL A 61 1.15 6.10 14.88
N ALA A 62 1.24 6.52 16.14
CA ALA A 62 0.33 7.51 16.71
C ALA A 62 0.53 8.91 16.09
N ALA A 63 1.76 9.27 15.74
CA ALA A 63 2.08 10.59 15.18
C ALA A 63 1.76 10.70 13.69
N SER A 64 1.64 9.60 12.98
CA SER A 64 1.41 9.61 11.52
C SER A 64 0.05 10.21 11.18
N GLN A 65 0.02 11.02 10.14
CA GLN A 65 -1.22 11.58 9.59
C GLN A 65 -1.75 10.61 8.53
N VAL A 66 -2.30 9.49 8.97
CA VAL A 66 -2.80 8.45 8.08
C VAL A 66 -4.16 7.95 8.55
N SER A 67 -4.99 7.55 7.62
CA SER A 67 -6.30 6.97 7.91
C SER A 67 -6.23 5.47 8.21
N SER A 68 -5.13 4.82 7.85
CA SER A 68 -4.91 3.39 8.09
C SER A 68 -3.50 3.17 8.63
N VAL A 69 -3.38 2.32 9.65
CA VAL A 69 -2.09 1.99 10.25
C VAL A 69 -1.13 1.38 9.21
N SER A 70 -1.65 0.68 8.21
CA SER A 70 -0.80 0.08 7.18
C SER A 70 0.06 1.12 6.44
N LYS A 71 -0.45 2.34 6.27
CA LYS A 71 0.28 3.42 5.61
C LYS A 71 1.39 4.01 6.48
N ALA A 72 1.31 3.82 7.80
CA ALA A 72 2.32 4.30 8.74
C ALA A 72 3.55 3.40 8.81
N LEU A 73 3.51 2.21 8.23
CA LEU A 73 4.54 1.18 8.42
C LEU A 73 5.72 1.31 7.46
N GLN A 74 5.64 2.14 6.44
CA GLN A 74 6.68 2.28 5.43
C GLN A 74 7.99 2.77 6.04
N GLY A 75 9.08 2.06 5.78
CA GLY A 75 10.40 2.44 6.26
C GLY A 75 10.67 2.14 7.74
N THR A 76 9.72 1.51 8.44
CA THR A 76 9.85 1.32 9.89
C THR A 76 10.68 0.10 10.28
N VAL A 77 10.60 -0.98 9.53
CA VAL A 77 11.34 -2.22 9.84
C VAL A 77 11.88 -2.86 8.58
N ALA A 78 13.00 -3.56 8.72
CA ALA A 78 13.59 -4.32 7.60
C ALA A 78 12.68 -5.48 7.20
N GLY A 79 12.63 -5.76 5.92
CA GLY A 79 11.84 -6.87 5.36
C GLY A 79 10.41 -6.52 5.04
N LEU A 80 9.90 -5.37 5.49
CA LEU A 80 8.55 -4.94 5.25
C LEU A 80 8.53 -3.83 4.20
N GLN A 81 7.74 -4.02 3.15
CA GLN A 81 7.49 -3.00 2.14
C GLN A 81 6.01 -2.62 2.19
N SER A 82 5.73 -1.35 2.33
CA SER A 82 4.36 -0.82 2.38
C SER A 82 4.20 0.15 1.21
N PHE A 83 3.27 -0.17 0.30
CA PHE A 83 3.02 0.65 -0.87
C PHE A 83 1.60 1.22 -0.80
N SER A 84 1.51 2.54 -0.77
CA SER A 84 0.23 3.22 -0.91
C SER A 84 -0.03 3.37 -2.41
N THR A 85 -0.77 2.43 -2.99
CA THR A 85 -1.06 2.41 -4.43
C THR A 85 -2.01 3.51 -4.86
N SER A 86 -2.67 4.14 -3.87
CA SER A 86 -3.61 5.23 -4.09
C SER A 86 -3.44 6.26 -3.00
N GLY A 87 -3.56 7.53 -3.36
CA GLY A 87 -3.64 8.63 -2.38
C GLY A 87 -5.00 8.78 -1.73
N GLN A 88 -5.94 7.89 -2.04
CA GLN A 88 -7.31 7.96 -1.53
C GLN A 88 -7.34 7.74 -0.01
N PRO A 89 -7.88 8.70 0.77
CA PRO A 89 -8.04 8.49 2.21
C PRO A 89 -8.96 7.31 2.53
N GLY A 90 -8.63 6.56 3.58
CA GLY A 90 -9.40 5.39 4.00
C GLY A 90 -9.00 4.09 3.34
N GLU A 91 -8.09 4.13 2.36
CA GLU A 91 -7.57 2.92 1.74
C GLU A 91 -6.37 2.38 2.52
N ASP A 92 -6.27 1.06 2.59
CA ASP A 92 -5.13 0.39 3.20
C ASP A 92 -3.97 0.33 2.20
N ALA A 93 -2.74 0.32 2.72
CA ALA A 93 -1.56 0.11 1.88
C ALA A 93 -1.39 -1.39 1.58
N ASP A 94 -0.77 -1.69 0.44
CA ASP A 94 -0.35 -3.05 0.11
C ASP A 94 0.97 -3.32 0.85
N ILE A 95 0.99 -4.39 1.63
CA ILE A 95 2.15 -4.74 2.45
C ILE A 95 2.70 -6.08 1.99
N TYR A 96 4.02 -6.14 1.83
CA TYR A 96 4.74 -7.36 1.51
C TYR A 96 5.84 -7.57 2.55
N ILE A 97 5.95 -8.79 3.05
CA ILE A 97 6.99 -9.17 4.00
C ILE A 97 7.90 -10.18 3.31
N ARG A 98 9.16 -9.79 3.09
CA ARG A 98 10.19 -10.61 2.42
C ARG A 98 9.76 -11.06 1.01
N GLY A 99 9.13 -10.13 0.28
CA GLY A 99 8.74 -10.34 -1.10
C GLY A 99 7.43 -11.08 -1.27
N VAL A 100 7.17 -11.47 -2.52
CA VAL A 100 5.94 -12.12 -2.93
C VAL A 100 6.10 -13.63 -2.86
N GLY A 101 5.20 -14.31 -2.14
CA GLY A 101 5.28 -15.76 -1.94
C GLY A 101 4.45 -16.58 -2.91
N SER A 102 3.59 -15.93 -3.70
CA SER A 102 2.76 -16.61 -4.69
C SER A 102 2.62 -15.75 -5.94
N ALA A 103 2.45 -16.39 -7.09
CA ALA A 103 2.18 -15.68 -8.33
C ALA A 103 0.68 -15.39 -8.52
N ASN A 104 -0.19 -16.26 -8.05
CA ASN A 104 -1.61 -16.19 -8.35
C ASN A 104 -2.53 -16.25 -7.12
N ALA A 105 -2.05 -16.74 -5.97
CA ALA A 105 -2.82 -16.70 -4.72
C ALA A 105 -2.55 -15.41 -3.95
N SER A 106 -3.19 -15.22 -2.81
CA SER A 106 -3.04 -14.02 -2.00
C SER A 106 -1.60 -13.80 -1.56
N GLN A 107 -1.18 -12.54 -1.59
CA GLN A 107 0.14 -12.09 -1.19
C GLN A 107 0.11 -11.24 0.08
N THR A 108 -1.08 -11.03 0.65
CA THR A 108 -1.31 -10.17 1.81
C THR A 108 -0.88 -10.86 3.10
N PRO A 109 -0.16 -10.17 4.01
CA PRO A 109 0.13 -10.76 5.31
C PRO A 109 -1.14 -10.93 6.14
N LEU A 110 -1.08 -11.81 7.13
CA LEU A 110 -2.16 -11.99 8.08
C LEU A 110 -2.12 -10.86 9.10
N TYR A 111 -3.24 -10.20 9.32
CA TYR A 111 -3.38 -9.21 10.39
C TYR A 111 -4.02 -9.86 11.59
N VAL A 112 -3.41 -9.66 12.76
CA VAL A 112 -3.86 -10.22 14.03
C VAL A 112 -4.06 -9.07 15.00
N VAL A 113 -5.25 -8.95 15.57
CA VAL A 113 -5.58 -7.90 16.53
C VAL A 113 -5.88 -8.55 17.88
N ASP A 114 -5.14 -8.15 18.90
CA ASP A 114 -5.27 -8.68 20.26
C ASP A 114 -5.25 -10.22 20.30
N GLY A 115 -4.32 -10.80 19.52
CA GLY A 115 -4.04 -12.21 19.51
C GLY A 115 -4.88 -13.07 18.59
N VAL A 116 -5.84 -12.48 17.86
CA VAL A 116 -6.77 -13.22 17.00
C VAL A 116 -6.75 -12.64 15.60
N PRO A 117 -6.75 -13.47 14.54
CA PRO A 117 -6.86 -12.95 13.18
C PRO A 117 -8.03 -11.99 13.01
N TYR A 118 -7.79 -10.93 12.25
CA TYR A 118 -8.73 -9.81 12.09
C TYR A 118 -9.25 -9.80 10.66
N ASP A 119 -10.57 -9.83 10.52
CA ASP A 119 -11.25 -9.89 9.23
C ASP A 119 -11.82 -8.54 8.79
N GLY A 120 -11.58 -7.50 9.57
CA GLY A 120 -12.02 -6.15 9.21
C GLY A 120 -10.99 -5.38 8.39
N LYS A 121 -11.35 -4.17 8.02
CA LYS A 121 -10.46 -3.26 7.32
C LYS A 121 -9.59 -2.51 8.33
N LEU A 122 -8.30 -2.37 8.06
CA LEU A 122 -7.38 -1.71 8.99
C LEU A 122 -7.73 -0.23 9.23
N SER A 123 -8.35 0.43 8.24
CA SER A 123 -8.82 1.80 8.40
C SER A 123 -9.96 1.91 9.42
N SER A 124 -10.54 0.79 9.86
CA SER A 124 -11.52 0.78 10.96
C SER A 124 -10.88 0.80 12.34
N ILE A 125 -9.54 0.74 12.44
CA ILE A 125 -8.82 0.77 13.70
C ILE A 125 -8.12 2.12 13.85
N SER A 126 -8.40 2.83 14.94
CA SER A 126 -7.73 4.10 15.22
C SER A 126 -6.28 3.85 15.63
N SER A 127 -5.34 4.58 15.01
CA SER A 127 -3.94 4.51 15.40
C SER A 127 -3.71 4.94 16.85
N GLN A 128 -4.62 5.74 17.42
CA GLN A 128 -4.53 6.20 18.80
C GLN A 128 -4.84 5.07 19.80
N ASP A 129 -5.53 4.02 19.36
CA ASP A 129 -5.85 2.88 20.23
C ASP A 129 -4.78 1.79 20.23
N ILE A 130 -3.71 1.95 19.44
CA ILE A 130 -2.69 0.92 19.26
C ILE A 130 -1.60 1.07 20.32
N ALA A 131 -1.33 -0.04 21.04
CA ALA A 131 -0.23 -0.10 22.00
C ALA A 131 1.07 -0.57 21.37
N SER A 132 1.00 -1.51 20.43
CA SER A 132 2.19 -2.03 19.75
C SER A 132 1.84 -2.67 18.42
N VAL A 133 2.81 -2.69 17.52
CA VAL A 133 2.73 -3.42 16.26
C VAL A 133 4.00 -4.28 16.16
N THR A 134 3.82 -5.58 15.93
CA THR A 134 4.91 -6.54 15.80
C THR A 134 4.80 -7.22 14.44
N VAL A 135 5.91 -7.32 13.73
CA VAL A 135 5.97 -8.00 12.43
C VAL A 135 6.70 -9.33 12.62
N LEU A 136 6.02 -10.43 12.32
CA LEU A 136 6.57 -11.79 12.38
C LEU A 136 6.95 -12.22 10.96
N LYS A 137 8.24 -12.52 10.75
CA LYS A 137 8.78 -12.63 9.40
C LYS A 137 9.20 -14.03 8.98
N ASP A 138 9.31 -14.98 9.91
CA ASP A 138 9.80 -16.32 9.57
C ASP A 138 8.89 -17.43 10.13
N ALA A 139 9.22 -18.68 9.83
CA ALA A 139 8.40 -19.81 10.22
C ALA A 139 8.36 -20.00 11.74
N ALA A 140 9.48 -19.82 12.44
CA ALA A 140 9.50 -19.97 13.90
C ALA A 140 8.59 -18.95 14.59
N ALA A 141 8.49 -17.75 14.02
CA ALA A 141 7.63 -16.69 14.57
C ALA A 141 6.16 -16.91 14.23
N ALA A 142 5.83 -17.42 13.05
CA ALA A 142 4.49 -17.32 12.48
C ALA A 142 3.79 -18.65 12.21
N SER A 143 4.49 -19.79 12.28
CA SER A 143 3.92 -21.07 11.84
C SER A 143 2.71 -21.52 12.64
N LEU A 144 2.55 -21.05 13.88
CA LEU A 144 1.37 -21.39 14.69
C LEU A 144 0.08 -20.76 14.15
N TYR A 145 0.16 -19.77 13.22
CA TYR A 145 -1.01 -19.33 12.49
C TYR A 145 -1.21 -20.09 11.17
N GLY A 146 -0.29 -20.99 10.86
CA GLY A 146 -0.42 -22.06 9.86
C GLY A 146 -0.71 -21.58 8.45
N SER A 147 -1.87 -21.98 7.98
CA SER A 147 -2.30 -21.81 6.59
C SER A 147 -2.51 -20.37 6.16
N ARG A 148 -2.57 -19.44 7.08
CA ARG A 148 -2.79 -18.04 6.77
C ARG A 148 -1.54 -17.18 6.95
N ALA A 149 -0.43 -17.79 7.38
CA ALA A 149 0.77 -17.08 7.76
C ALA A 149 1.89 -17.10 6.71
N ALA A 150 1.64 -17.65 5.53
CA ALA A 150 2.66 -17.82 4.50
C ALA A 150 3.28 -16.49 4.05
N ASN A 151 2.52 -15.40 4.13
CA ASN A 151 2.96 -14.08 3.69
C ASN A 151 3.43 -13.19 4.86
N GLY A 152 3.68 -13.78 6.03
CA GLY A 152 4.04 -13.06 7.23
C GLY A 152 2.82 -12.66 8.06
N VAL A 153 3.08 -12.15 9.26
CA VAL A 153 2.01 -11.77 10.20
C VAL A 153 2.33 -10.40 10.78
N ILE A 154 1.33 -9.53 10.81
CA ILE A 154 1.40 -8.23 11.49
C ILE A 154 0.46 -8.28 12.68
N MET A 155 1.02 -8.21 13.88
CA MET A 155 0.27 -8.30 15.14
C MET A 155 0.08 -6.91 15.72
N ILE A 156 -1.17 -6.52 15.90
CA ILE A 156 -1.58 -5.25 16.48
C ILE A 156 -2.16 -5.52 17.86
N THR A 157 -1.58 -4.88 18.88
CA THR A 157 -2.11 -4.96 20.24
C THR A 157 -2.72 -3.62 20.60
N THR A 158 -3.97 -3.62 21.08
CA THR A 158 -4.64 -2.40 21.48
C THR A 158 -4.35 -2.06 22.94
N LYS A 159 -4.55 -0.80 23.30
CA LYS A 159 -4.24 -0.27 24.63
C LYS A 159 -5.11 -0.93 25.71
N GLN A 160 -4.52 -1.12 26.87
CA GLN A 160 -5.17 -1.71 28.05
C GLN A 160 -4.96 -0.78 29.24
N GLY A 161 -5.79 -0.94 30.26
CA GLY A 161 -5.53 -0.30 31.54
C GLY A 161 -4.45 -1.03 32.34
N GLN A 162 -4.14 -0.53 33.51
CA GLN A 162 -3.18 -1.15 34.45
C GLN A 162 -3.86 -1.39 35.79
N ASN A 163 -3.62 -2.57 36.37
CA ASN A 163 -4.15 -2.89 37.69
C ASN A 163 -3.59 -1.92 38.72
N GLY A 164 -4.45 -1.46 39.63
CA GLY A 164 -4.04 -0.59 40.73
C GLY A 164 -3.72 0.85 40.31
N SER A 165 -3.95 1.23 39.07
CA SER A 165 -3.67 2.58 38.59
C SER A 165 -4.90 3.48 38.70
N ALA A 166 -4.69 4.74 39.09
CA ALA A 166 -5.74 5.77 39.12
C ALA A 166 -6.22 6.02 37.67
N PRO A 167 -7.46 6.46 37.50
CA PRO A 167 -7.94 6.81 36.16
C PRO A 167 -7.09 7.90 35.52
N THR A 168 -6.66 7.64 34.29
CA THR A 168 -5.91 8.60 33.47
C THR A 168 -6.77 8.99 32.28
N ILE A 169 -7.03 10.27 32.12
CA ILE A 169 -7.76 10.81 30.99
C ILE A 169 -6.72 11.37 30.02
N GLN A 170 -6.79 10.93 28.77
CA GLN A 170 -5.90 11.44 27.72
C GLN A 170 -6.74 12.01 26.60
N LEU A 171 -6.45 13.25 26.24
CA LEU A 171 -7.06 13.93 25.11
C LEU A 171 -5.96 14.19 24.09
N SER A 172 -6.20 13.86 22.85
CA SER A 172 -5.25 14.16 21.78
C SER A 172 -5.99 14.80 20.62
N ALA A 173 -5.33 15.78 20.01
CA ALA A 173 -5.85 16.46 18.84
C ALA A 173 -4.70 16.70 17.88
N LYS A 174 -4.86 16.23 16.65
CA LYS A 174 -3.91 16.49 15.58
C LYS A 174 -4.64 17.23 14.46
N TYR A 175 -3.99 18.24 13.90
CA TYR A 175 -4.51 18.97 12.76
C TYR A 175 -3.37 19.19 11.78
N GLY A 176 -3.63 18.94 10.50
CA GLY A 176 -2.62 19.08 9.50
C GLY A 176 -3.19 19.40 8.14
N PHE A 177 -2.28 19.65 7.21
CA PHE A 177 -2.59 19.93 5.82
C PHE A 177 -1.83 18.95 4.94
N SER A 178 -2.45 18.58 3.82
CA SER A 178 -1.83 17.70 2.84
C SER A 178 -1.95 18.31 1.45
N SER A 179 -0.91 18.10 0.65
CA SER A 179 -0.90 18.48 -0.75
C SER A 179 -0.16 17.40 -1.53
N ARG A 180 -0.21 17.49 -2.84
CA ARG A 180 0.48 16.53 -3.70
C ARG A 180 1.99 16.59 -3.43
N ALA A 181 2.59 15.45 -3.14
CA ALA A 181 4.00 15.37 -2.76
C ALA A 181 4.93 15.31 -3.98
N VAL A 182 4.51 14.62 -5.04
CA VAL A 182 5.34 14.43 -6.23
C VAL A 182 4.77 15.28 -7.36
N ARG A 183 5.60 16.18 -7.90
CA ARG A 183 5.22 17.03 -9.01
C ARG A 183 4.96 16.17 -10.26
N ASP A 184 3.98 16.57 -11.06
CA ASP A 184 3.70 15.92 -12.33
C ASP A 184 4.74 16.32 -13.40
N TYR A 185 4.70 15.66 -14.53
CA TYR A 185 5.57 15.97 -15.66
C TYR A 185 5.32 17.38 -16.16
N ASP A 186 6.38 18.04 -16.58
CA ASP A 186 6.27 19.36 -17.20
C ASP A 186 5.58 19.19 -18.57
N GLN A 187 4.56 20.00 -18.78
CA GLN A 187 3.78 19.99 -20.00
C GLN A 187 4.25 21.08 -20.94
N LEU A 188 4.03 20.87 -22.24
CA LEU A 188 4.30 21.90 -23.24
C LEU A 188 3.54 23.20 -22.90
N SER A 189 4.22 24.33 -23.06
CA SER A 189 3.55 25.62 -23.03
C SER A 189 2.53 25.71 -24.16
N THR A 190 1.58 26.64 -24.04
CA THR A 190 0.64 26.89 -25.12
C THR A 190 1.35 27.20 -26.44
N ASP A 191 2.40 28.05 -26.38
CA ASP A 191 3.17 28.42 -27.58
C ASP A 191 3.81 27.20 -28.23
N ASP A 192 4.53 26.40 -27.42
CA ASP A 192 5.22 25.21 -27.94
C ASP A 192 4.23 24.18 -28.49
N TYR A 193 3.09 24.03 -27.84
CA TYR A 193 2.06 23.10 -28.28
C TYR A 193 1.53 23.53 -29.68
N PHE A 194 1.21 24.81 -29.85
CA PHE A 194 0.69 25.32 -31.10
C PHE A 194 1.72 25.21 -32.22
N MET A 195 2.99 25.52 -31.94
CA MET A 195 4.06 25.39 -32.93
C MET A 195 4.27 23.92 -33.33
N LEU A 196 4.27 23.01 -32.35
CA LEU A 196 4.44 21.58 -32.62
C LEU A 196 3.24 21.01 -33.42
N GLN A 197 2.03 21.41 -33.07
CA GLN A 197 0.83 20.99 -33.80
C GLN A 197 0.86 21.51 -35.23
N TRP A 198 1.30 22.78 -35.45
CA TRP A 198 1.48 23.34 -36.75
C TRP A 198 2.48 22.53 -37.60
N GLU A 199 3.61 22.17 -36.96
CA GLU A 199 4.64 21.37 -37.63
C GLU A 199 4.07 20.00 -38.03
N ALA A 200 3.33 19.33 -37.14
CA ALA A 200 2.68 18.06 -37.44
C ALA A 200 1.71 18.17 -38.62
N LEU A 201 0.92 19.24 -38.62
CA LEU A 201 -0.03 19.50 -39.72
C LEU A 201 0.70 19.72 -41.05
N ARG A 202 1.69 20.64 -41.05
CA ARG A 202 2.49 20.92 -42.25
C ARG A 202 3.10 19.65 -42.82
N ASN A 203 3.74 18.87 -41.95
CA ASN A 203 4.41 17.65 -42.40
C ASN A 203 3.41 16.63 -42.95
N SER A 204 2.25 16.50 -42.29
CA SER A 204 1.19 15.61 -42.77
C SER A 204 0.71 16.02 -44.18
N TYR A 205 0.55 17.34 -44.45
CA TYR A 205 0.15 17.79 -45.76
C TYR A 205 1.22 17.53 -46.81
N ILE A 206 2.49 17.70 -46.47
CA ILE A 206 3.60 17.39 -47.38
C ILE A 206 3.61 15.89 -47.71
N ASP A 207 3.48 15.03 -46.67
CA ASP A 207 3.43 13.57 -46.86
C ASP A 207 2.27 13.14 -47.75
N ASN A 208 1.17 13.90 -47.74
CA ASN A 208 0.02 13.66 -48.59
C ASN A 208 0.10 14.41 -49.94
N GLY A 209 1.28 14.89 -50.32
CA GLY A 209 1.57 15.41 -51.63
C GLY A 209 1.36 16.91 -51.82
N SER A 210 1.19 17.69 -50.75
CA SER A 210 1.07 19.15 -50.87
C SER A 210 2.48 19.78 -51.04
N ASP A 211 2.51 20.83 -51.82
CA ASP A 211 3.68 21.70 -51.94
C ASP A 211 4.03 22.27 -50.52
N PRO A 212 5.32 22.33 -50.14
CA PRO A 212 5.67 22.82 -48.80
C PRO A 212 5.19 24.21 -48.40
N VAL A 213 5.10 25.13 -49.35
CA VAL A 213 4.60 26.50 -49.10
C VAL A 213 3.08 26.43 -48.83
N ALA A 214 2.36 25.72 -49.68
CA ALA A 214 0.91 25.52 -49.52
C ALA A 214 0.59 24.78 -48.22
N ALA A 215 1.41 23.77 -47.85
CA ALA A 215 1.24 23.03 -46.62
C ALA A 215 1.43 23.92 -45.39
N ALA A 216 2.43 24.80 -45.41
CA ALA A 216 2.67 25.78 -44.34
C ALA A 216 1.51 26.76 -44.18
N GLN A 217 1.01 27.31 -45.31
CA GLN A 217 -0.13 28.23 -45.28
C GLN A 217 -1.37 27.54 -44.69
N LYS A 218 -1.64 26.33 -45.14
CA LYS A 218 -2.78 25.55 -44.65
C LYS A 218 -2.66 25.22 -43.19
N ALA A 219 -1.49 24.84 -42.71
CA ALA A 219 -1.24 24.56 -41.29
C ALA A 219 -1.49 25.80 -40.41
N SER A 220 -0.99 26.98 -40.85
CA SER A 220 -1.20 28.23 -40.13
C SER A 220 -2.70 28.61 -40.07
N TYR A 221 -3.44 28.34 -41.14
CA TYR A 221 -4.88 28.61 -41.18
C TYR A 221 -5.66 27.68 -40.25
N ILE A 222 -5.27 26.39 -40.16
CA ILE A 222 -6.07 25.34 -39.49
C ILE A 222 -5.76 25.20 -37.99
N VAL A 223 -4.52 25.42 -37.55
CA VAL A 223 -4.03 25.00 -36.23
C VAL A 223 -4.94 25.46 -35.09
N ALA A 224 -5.51 26.69 -35.17
CA ALA A 224 -6.34 27.24 -34.08
C ALA A 224 -7.86 27.10 -34.38
N THR A 225 -8.25 26.31 -35.38
CA THR A 225 -9.66 26.18 -35.76
C THR A 225 -10.26 24.85 -35.33
N THR A 226 -11.57 24.72 -35.50
CA THR A 226 -12.30 23.47 -35.24
C THR A 226 -12.18 22.46 -36.40
N GLN A 227 -11.51 22.83 -37.50
CA GLN A 227 -11.30 21.89 -38.61
C GLN A 227 -10.43 20.71 -38.22
N THR A 228 -10.46 19.68 -39.04
CA THR A 228 -9.67 18.45 -38.81
C THR A 228 -8.16 18.80 -38.68
N GLY A 229 -7.56 18.37 -37.59
CA GLY A 229 -6.17 18.66 -37.27
C GLY A 229 -5.97 19.94 -36.47
N GLY A 230 -6.95 20.84 -36.42
CA GLY A 230 -6.86 22.02 -35.56
C GLY A 230 -7.24 21.73 -34.12
N LEU A 231 -6.83 22.62 -33.22
CA LEU A 231 -7.01 22.44 -31.79
C LEU A 231 -8.37 22.92 -31.27
N GLY A 232 -9.17 23.59 -32.14
CA GLY A 232 -10.54 23.95 -31.80
C GLY A 232 -10.71 25.30 -31.15
N ILE A 233 -9.66 25.93 -30.71
CA ILE A 233 -9.69 27.19 -29.96
C ILE A 233 -8.46 28.01 -30.28
N ASN A 234 -8.61 29.34 -30.17
CA ASN A 234 -7.52 30.28 -30.37
C ASN A 234 -7.29 31.06 -29.05
N PRO A 235 -6.35 30.59 -28.20
CA PRO A 235 -6.11 31.29 -26.93
C PRO A 235 -5.40 32.62 -27.07
N TYR A 236 -4.93 32.97 -28.26
CA TYR A 236 -4.29 34.24 -28.52
C TYR A 236 -5.28 35.37 -28.83
N GLY A 237 -6.54 34.98 -28.95
CA GLY A 237 -7.61 35.94 -29.14
C GLY A 237 -7.91 36.31 -30.57
N THR A 238 -8.97 37.08 -30.75
CA THR A 238 -9.49 37.48 -32.08
C THR A 238 -8.52 38.38 -32.86
N ASN A 239 -7.58 39.02 -32.13
CA ASN A 239 -6.60 39.89 -32.78
C ASN A 239 -5.51 39.13 -33.57
N TYR A 240 -5.36 37.83 -33.28
CA TYR A 240 -4.38 36.97 -33.93
C TYR A 240 -5.07 35.72 -34.50
N PRO A 241 -5.83 35.86 -35.59
CA PRO A 241 -6.63 34.74 -36.15
C PRO A 241 -5.79 33.58 -36.64
N GLN A 242 -4.53 33.80 -36.98
CA GLN A 242 -3.54 32.76 -37.29
C GLN A 242 -2.33 32.96 -36.37
N PRO A 243 -2.37 32.40 -35.16
CA PRO A 243 -1.33 32.72 -34.18
C PRO A 243 0.03 32.11 -34.52
N VAL A 244 0.08 31.07 -35.39
CA VAL A 244 1.35 30.50 -35.86
C VAL A 244 1.54 30.92 -37.33
N GLY A 245 2.64 31.59 -37.61
CA GLY A 245 2.98 32.03 -38.94
C GLY A 245 3.39 30.89 -39.85
N THR A 246 3.55 31.20 -41.16
CA THR A 246 3.98 30.20 -42.14
C THR A 246 5.43 29.73 -41.91
N ASP A 247 6.16 30.41 -41.05
CA ASP A 247 7.49 30.01 -40.59
C ASP A 247 7.42 29.03 -39.42
N GLY A 248 6.23 28.73 -38.91
CA GLY A 248 6.04 27.81 -37.79
C GLY A 248 6.27 28.45 -36.43
N LYS A 249 6.37 29.76 -36.36
CA LYS A 249 6.59 30.47 -35.10
C LYS A 249 5.37 31.29 -34.68
N ILE A 250 5.21 31.51 -33.37
CA ILE A 250 4.15 32.40 -32.88
C ILE A 250 4.40 33.81 -33.47
N VAL A 251 3.34 34.39 -34.03
CA VAL A 251 3.46 35.71 -34.65
C VAL A 251 3.81 36.78 -33.60
N ALA A 252 4.59 37.77 -34.01
CA ALA A 252 5.07 38.80 -33.11
C ALA A 252 3.93 39.50 -32.37
N GLY A 253 4.02 39.61 -31.06
CA GLY A 253 3.04 40.25 -30.19
C GLY A 253 1.91 39.34 -29.72
N ALA A 254 1.76 38.16 -30.28
CA ALA A 254 0.73 37.22 -29.82
C ALA A 254 1.16 36.53 -28.52
N THR A 255 0.34 36.62 -27.50
CA THR A 255 0.52 35.92 -26.23
C THR A 255 -0.80 35.31 -25.80
N PRO A 256 -0.79 34.12 -25.19
CA PRO A 256 -2.04 33.52 -24.73
C PRO A 256 -2.75 34.43 -23.71
N LEU A 257 -4.06 34.58 -23.90
CA LEU A 257 -4.90 35.40 -22.99
C LEU A 257 -5.19 34.67 -21.69
N TRP A 258 -5.01 33.35 -21.66
CA TRP A 258 -5.17 32.53 -20.47
C TRP A 258 -4.26 31.30 -20.52
N ASN A 259 -4.07 30.70 -19.36
CA ASN A 259 -3.24 29.49 -19.22
C ASN A 259 -3.78 28.76 -17.99
N ASP A 260 -4.88 28.02 -18.15
CA ASP A 260 -5.60 27.45 -17.03
C ASP A 260 -4.96 26.13 -16.58
N SER A 261 -4.87 25.94 -15.25
CA SER A 261 -4.37 24.69 -14.67
C SER A 261 -5.55 23.78 -14.30
N TRP A 262 -5.70 22.67 -15.02
CA TRP A 262 -6.70 21.67 -14.68
C TRP A 262 -6.31 20.93 -13.40
N GLU A 263 -5.01 20.80 -13.14
CA GLU A 263 -4.54 20.26 -11.87
C GLU A 263 -5.06 21.10 -10.69
N ASP A 264 -4.96 22.44 -10.79
CA ASP A 264 -5.48 23.32 -9.75
C ASP A 264 -7.00 23.26 -9.63
N ALA A 265 -7.70 23.14 -10.75
CA ALA A 265 -9.15 23.07 -10.76
C ALA A 265 -9.68 21.76 -10.14
N LEU A 266 -8.89 20.69 -10.20
CA LEU A 266 -9.30 19.37 -9.73
C LEU A 266 -8.67 18.98 -8.40
N SER A 267 -7.77 19.80 -7.85
CA SER A 267 -7.14 19.55 -6.56
C SER A 267 -7.73 20.44 -5.49
N GLN A 268 -7.41 20.14 -4.24
CA GLN A 268 -7.84 20.94 -3.10
C GLN A 268 -6.75 20.96 -2.04
N ASN A 269 -6.78 22.00 -1.19
CA ASN A 269 -5.92 22.05 -0.01
C ASN A 269 -6.55 21.14 1.05
N ALA A 270 -6.03 19.94 1.12
CA ALA A 270 -6.59 18.88 1.97
C ALA A 270 -6.25 19.13 3.44
N HIS A 271 -7.21 18.95 4.31
CA HIS A 271 -6.97 19.00 5.76
C HIS A 271 -7.06 17.61 6.36
N TYR A 272 -6.43 17.46 7.52
CA TYR A 272 -6.44 16.25 8.34
C TYR A 272 -6.73 16.66 9.76
N ALA A 273 -7.73 16.03 10.39
CA ALA A 273 -8.06 16.26 11.80
C ALA A 273 -8.28 14.92 12.47
N ASP A 274 -7.61 14.66 13.59
CA ASP A 274 -7.73 13.43 14.35
C ASP A 274 -7.88 13.80 15.82
N LEU A 275 -9.07 13.55 16.36
CA LEU A 275 -9.42 13.86 17.74
C LEU A 275 -9.68 12.55 18.48
N ASN A 276 -9.08 12.39 19.64
CA ASN A 276 -9.25 11.18 20.43
C ASN A 276 -9.32 11.53 21.92
N ALA A 277 -10.25 10.87 22.62
CA ALA A 277 -10.38 10.97 24.06
C ALA A 277 -10.38 9.55 24.63
N SER A 278 -9.57 9.32 25.65
CA SER A 278 -9.53 8.01 26.27
C SER A 278 -9.44 8.13 27.78
N VAL A 279 -9.93 7.10 28.47
CA VAL A 279 -9.74 6.95 29.91
C VAL A 279 -9.28 5.51 30.17
N SER A 280 -8.27 5.38 31.01
CA SER A 280 -7.74 4.07 31.39
C SER A 280 -7.38 4.06 32.86
N GLY A 281 -7.42 2.86 33.43
CA GLY A 281 -7.08 2.69 34.85
C GLY A 281 -7.37 1.30 35.29
N GLY A 282 -7.42 1.09 36.59
CA GLY A 282 -7.78 -0.20 37.13
C GLY A 282 -7.71 -0.28 38.63
N SER A 283 -8.51 -1.20 39.16
CA SER A 283 -8.44 -1.64 40.56
C SER A 283 -7.39 -2.78 40.68
N GLU A 284 -7.33 -3.41 41.82
CA GLU A 284 -6.47 -4.58 42.01
C GLU A 284 -6.86 -5.75 41.09
N LYS A 285 -8.15 -5.86 40.76
CA LYS A 285 -8.69 -7.00 40.00
C LYS A 285 -9.11 -6.68 38.57
N THR A 286 -9.46 -5.43 38.28
CA THR A 286 -10.05 -5.07 37.02
C THR A 286 -9.30 -3.90 36.40
N LYS A 287 -8.86 -4.06 35.15
CA LYS A 287 -8.27 -2.97 34.37
C LYS A 287 -9.15 -2.67 33.18
N TYR A 288 -9.14 -1.40 32.76
CA TYR A 288 -10.02 -0.94 31.69
C TYR A 288 -9.35 0.15 30.86
N TYR A 289 -9.79 0.20 29.58
CA TYR A 289 -9.44 1.24 28.64
C TYR A 289 -10.70 1.53 27.82
N PHE A 290 -11.08 2.82 27.75
CA PHE A 290 -12.19 3.28 26.91
C PHE A 290 -11.70 4.42 26.05
N SER A 291 -12.12 4.44 24.77
CA SER A 291 -11.76 5.55 23.90
C SER A 291 -12.90 5.90 22.95
N LEU A 292 -12.89 7.17 22.54
CA LEU A 292 -13.75 7.72 21.50
C LEU A 292 -12.84 8.46 20.53
N GLY A 293 -13.07 8.30 19.23
CA GLY A 293 -12.25 8.96 18.22
C GLY A 293 -13.06 9.52 17.08
N TYR A 294 -12.54 10.58 16.48
CA TYR A 294 -13.05 11.18 15.25
C TYR A 294 -11.89 11.51 14.35
N LEU A 295 -11.98 11.09 13.08
CA LEU A 295 -10.99 11.38 12.05
C LEU A 295 -11.67 11.99 10.84
N ASP A 296 -11.10 13.07 10.31
CA ASP A 296 -11.49 13.66 9.03
C ASP A 296 -10.23 13.84 8.18
N ASP A 297 -10.09 13.02 7.13
CA ASP A 297 -8.91 13.00 6.28
C ASP A 297 -9.34 13.29 4.84
N GLN A 298 -9.03 14.49 4.34
CA GLN A 298 -9.32 14.87 2.96
C GLN A 298 -8.18 14.44 2.04
N GLY A 299 -8.54 14.07 0.82
CA GLY A 299 -7.57 13.78 -0.22
C GLY A 299 -7.15 15.04 -0.99
N ALA A 300 -6.06 14.93 -1.74
CA ALA A 300 -5.51 16.06 -2.49
C ALA A 300 -6.38 16.46 -3.71
N TYR A 301 -7.25 15.57 -4.17
CA TYR A 301 -8.18 15.85 -5.27
C TYR A 301 -9.57 16.10 -4.74
N ILE A 302 -10.35 16.95 -5.42
CA ILE A 302 -11.73 17.25 -5.02
C ILE A 302 -12.55 15.96 -4.97
N CYS A 303 -13.56 15.93 -4.10
CA CYS A 303 -14.47 14.79 -3.91
C CYS A 303 -13.81 13.55 -3.28
N SER A 304 -12.60 13.67 -2.75
CA SER A 304 -11.96 12.56 -2.03
C SER A 304 -11.87 12.87 -0.54
N GLY A 305 -12.26 11.91 0.29
CA GLY A 305 -12.19 12.10 1.72
C GLY A 305 -12.60 10.86 2.49
N PHE A 306 -12.30 10.87 3.80
CA PHE A 306 -12.61 9.77 4.70
C PHE A 306 -12.89 10.36 6.08
N LYS A 307 -14.05 9.96 6.66
CA LYS A 307 -14.40 10.30 8.03
C LYS A 307 -14.63 9.02 8.80
N ARG A 308 -14.16 8.99 10.05
CA ARG A 308 -14.33 7.83 10.92
C ARG A 308 -14.73 8.27 12.32
N TYR A 309 -15.72 7.57 12.87
CA TYR A 309 -16.17 7.68 14.26
C TYR A 309 -15.91 6.34 14.89
N ASN A 310 -15.14 6.29 15.98
CA ASN A 310 -14.80 5.00 16.57
C ASN A 310 -14.94 5.03 18.10
N LEU A 311 -15.21 3.85 18.62
CA LEU A 311 -15.45 3.59 20.03
C LEU A 311 -14.73 2.29 20.38
N ARG A 312 -14.00 2.26 21.49
CA ARG A 312 -13.34 1.04 21.97
C ARG A 312 -13.50 0.91 23.49
N SER A 313 -13.69 -0.33 23.91
CA SER A 313 -13.78 -0.69 25.34
C SER A 313 -13.00 -1.98 25.54
N ASN A 314 -11.91 -1.93 26.28
CA ASN A 314 -11.11 -3.10 26.63
C ASN A 314 -11.14 -3.26 28.15
N ILE A 315 -11.67 -4.40 28.64
CA ILE A 315 -11.82 -4.67 30.05
C ILE A 315 -11.26 -6.06 30.34
N THR A 316 -10.44 -6.18 31.38
CA THR A 316 -9.95 -7.47 31.88
C THR A 316 -10.18 -7.51 33.39
N THR A 317 -10.75 -8.60 33.89
CA THR A 317 -11.00 -8.74 35.32
C THR A 317 -10.61 -10.13 35.83
N ASP A 318 -9.96 -10.15 36.97
CA ASP A 318 -9.62 -11.37 37.73
C ASP A 318 -10.77 -11.66 38.71
N LEU A 319 -11.76 -12.42 38.23
CA LEU A 319 -12.93 -12.76 39.08
C LEU A 319 -12.51 -13.58 40.27
N ARG A 320 -11.52 -14.46 40.09
CA ARG A 320 -10.89 -15.29 41.11
C ARG A 320 -9.38 -15.37 40.80
N LYS A 321 -8.58 -15.78 41.73
CA LYS A 321 -7.14 -15.96 41.49
C LYS A 321 -6.85 -16.94 40.35
N TRP A 322 -7.79 -17.85 40.09
CA TRP A 322 -7.67 -18.88 39.07
C TRP A 322 -8.55 -18.61 37.85
N LEU A 323 -9.32 -17.51 37.84
CA LEU A 323 -10.28 -17.22 36.75
C LEU A 323 -10.19 -15.76 36.33
N GLN A 324 -9.79 -15.55 35.07
CA GLN A 324 -9.74 -14.24 34.46
C GLN A 324 -10.70 -14.20 33.26
N ILE A 325 -11.37 -13.07 33.09
CA ILE A 325 -12.21 -12.81 31.92
C ILE A 325 -11.73 -11.53 31.25
N GLY A 326 -11.62 -11.57 29.93
CA GLY A 326 -11.31 -10.40 29.12
C GLY A 326 -12.36 -10.16 28.07
N LEU A 327 -12.61 -8.89 27.76
CA LEU A 327 -13.55 -8.49 26.73
C LEU A 327 -13.07 -7.20 26.06
N ASN A 328 -12.76 -7.26 24.77
CA ASN A 328 -12.41 -6.13 23.94
C ASN A 328 -13.51 -5.94 22.92
N VAL A 329 -14.10 -4.76 22.90
CA VAL A 329 -15.21 -4.42 21.99
C VAL A 329 -14.83 -3.14 21.25
N SER A 330 -15.05 -3.13 19.95
CA SER A 330 -14.89 -1.89 19.17
C SER A 330 -16.05 -1.76 18.18
N ALA A 331 -16.41 -0.52 17.89
CA ALA A 331 -17.39 -0.20 16.87
C ALA A 331 -16.91 1.03 16.11
N THR A 332 -17.11 1.03 14.81
CA THR A 332 -16.64 2.09 13.91
C THR A 332 -17.68 2.36 12.85
N HIS A 333 -17.94 3.65 12.61
CA HIS A 333 -18.72 4.09 11.45
C HIS A 333 -17.80 4.96 10.60
N SER A 334 -17.69 4.69 9.30
CA SER A 334 -16.86 5.50 8.40
C SER A 334 -17.63 5.86 7.13
N ILE A 335 -17.25 6.99 6.57
CA ILE A 335 -17.79 7.53 5.31
C ILE A 335 -16.60 7.83 4.42
N GLN A 336 -16.56 7.21 3.24
CA GLN A 336 -15.48 7.38 2.29
C GLN A 336 -16.04 7.89 0.99
N ASN A 337 -15.51 9.01 0.49
CA ASN A 337 -15.92 9.62 -0.77
C ASN A 337 -14.80 9.50 -1.78
N TYR A 338 -15.16 9.13 -3.00
CA TYR A 338 -14.23 8.93 -4.10
C TYR A 338 -14.52 9.89 -5.24
N PRO A 339 -13.48 10.47 -5.86
CA PRO A 339 -13.63 11.03 -7.22
C PRO A 339 -13.64 9.88 -8.23
N LYS A 340 -13.88 10.20 -9.51
CA LYS A 340 -13.77 9.18 -10.56
C LYS A 340 -12.31 8.68 -10.66
N GLN A 341 -12.12 7.37 -10.68
CA GLN A 341 -10.81 6.71 -10.64
C GLN A 341 -10.70 5.46 -11.52
N ASN A 342 -11.45 5.38 -12.62
CA ASN A 342 -11.34 4.19 -13.49
C ASN A 342 -10.23 4.36 -14.54
N ASP A 343 -10.08 3.41 -15.44
CA ASP A 343 -8.98 3.36 -16.40
C ASP A 343 -9.20 4.19 -17.64
N THR A 344 -10.29 4.97 -17.70
CA THR A 344 -10.60 5.79 -18.88
C THR A 344 -10.34 7.27 -18.60
N ALA A 345 -10.02 8.01 -19.65
CA ALA A 345 -9.79 9.46 -19.53
C ALA A 345 -10.99 10.19 -18.92
N ILE A 346 -12.19 9.82 -19.35
CA ILE A 346 -13.42 10.47 -18.89
C ILE A 346 -13.88 9.98 -17.51
N GLY A 347 -13.21 8.97 -16.97
CA GLY A 347 -13.54 8.38 -15.70
C GLY A 347 -12.45 8.46 -14.64
N ASN A 348 -11.44 9.34 -14.85
CA ASN A 348 -10.29 9.38 -13.93
C ASN A 348 -9.82 10.81 -13.72
N ILE A 349 -9.89 11.27 -12.46
CA ILE A 349 -9.57 12.65 -12.10
C ILE A 349 -8.06 12.97 -12.28
N VAL A 350 -7.18 12.00 -12.03
CA VAL A 350 -5.74 12.22 -12.21
C VAL A 350 -5.39 12.33 -13.68
N LEU A 351 -5.99 11.48 -14.52
CA LEU A 351 -5.81 11.57 -15.97
C LEU A 351 -6.36 12.88 -16.51
N ALA A 352 -7.54 13.32 -16.04
CA ALA A 352 -8.11 14.60 -16.48
C ALA A 352 -7.22 15.78 -16.11
N ALA A 353 -6.69 15.78 -14.88
CA ALA A 353 -5.81 16.86 -14.41
C ALA A 353 -4.54 16.96 -15.26
N ARG A 354 -4.03 15.82 -15.74
CA ARG A 354 -2.79 15.75 -16.54
C ARG A 354 -3.04 15.94 -18.02
N ASP A 355 -4.14 15.38 -18.54
CA ASP A 355 -4.33 15.20 -20.00
C ASP A 355 -4.97 16.41 -20.68
N ILE A 356 -5.61 17.32 -19.93
CA ILE A 356 -6.25 18.48 -20.52
C ILE A 356 -5.25 19.64 -20.59
N PRO A 357 -4.93 20.12 -21.82
CA PRO A 357 -3.94 21.21 -21.94
C PRO A 357 -4.46 22.53 -21.37
N SER A 358 -3.54 23.39 -20.97
CA SER A 358 -3.81 24.66 -20.32
C SER A 358 -4.52 25.69 -21.24
N PHE A 359 -4.46 25.49 -22.56
CA PHE A 359 -5.17 26.38 -23.48
C PHE A 359 -6.67 26.05 -23.58
N TYR A 360 -7.13 24.92 -23.03
CA TYR A 360 -8.56 24.67 -22.87
C TYR A 360 -8.99 25.21 -21.50
N PRO A 361 -9.78 26.31 -21.48
CA PRO A 361 -10.09 26.95 -20.19
C PRO A 361 -11.04 26.13 -19.34
N VAL A 362 -10.92 26.24 -18.02
CA VAL A 362 -11.86 25.63 -17.06
C VAL A 362 -13.20 26.35 -17.09
N TYR A 363 -13.16 27.67 -17.15
CA TYR A 363 -14.35 28.52 -17.19
C TYR A 363 -14.36 29.31 -18.52
N GLU A 364 -15.55 29.62 -19.01
CA GLU A 364 -15.70 30.35 -20.25
C GLU A 364 -14.95 31.68 -20.21
N ARG A 365 -14.32 32.01 -21.35
CA ARG A 365 -13.51 33.19 -21.48
C ARG A 365 -14.00 34.03 -22.67
N ASP A 366 -13.91 35.33 -22.52
CA ASP A 366 -14.06 36.24 -23.64
C ASP A 366 -12.87 36.06 -24.58
N MET A 367 -13.14 35.78 -25.84
CA MET A 367 -12.09 35.44 -26.82
C MET A 367 -11.27 36.65 -27.29
N THR A 368 -11.61 37.88 -26.83
CA THR A 368 -10.84 39.08 -27.15
C THR A 368 -10.02 39.57 -25.97
N THR A 369 -10.63 39.53 -24.78
CA THR A 369 -9.97 40.07 -23.57
C THR A 369 -9.37 38.97 -22.65
N GLY A 370 -9.85 37.74 -22.74
CA GLY A 370 -9.45 36.64 -21.87
C GLY A 370 -10.14 36.66 -20.50
N GLU A 371 -11.05 37.62 -20.28
CA GLU A 371 -11.75 37.71 -18.97
C GLU A 371 -12.80 36.62 -18.82
N TYR A 372 -13.14 36.27 -17.58
CA TYR A 372 -14.16 35.26 -17.29
C TYR A 372 -15.55 35.73 -17.71
N ILE A 373 -16.32 34.85 -18.30
CA ILE A 373 -17.76 35.05 -18.50
C ILE A 373 -18.48 34.71 -17.21
N LEU A 374 -19.35 35.60 -16.74
CA LEU A 374 -20.07 35.39 -15.49
C LEU A 374 -21.57 35.17 -15.76
N ASP A 375 -22.21 34.38 -14.89
CA ASP A 375 -23.65 34.18 -14.93
C ASP A 375 -24.40 35.38 -14.27
N GLU A 376 -25.74 35.29 -14.24
CA GLU A 376 -26.61 36.32 -13.65
C GLU A 376 -26.31 36.59 -12.15
N ASN A 377 -25.69 35.61 -11.46
CA ASN A 377 -25.38 35.71 -10.05
C ASN A 377 -23.91 36.11 -9.79
N GLY A 378 -23.15 36.38 -10.87
CA GLY A 378 -21.77 36.74 -10.77
C GLY A 378 -20.80 35.56 -10.62
N ASN A 379 -21.24 34.32 -10.83
CA ASN A 379 -20.37 33.15 -10.80
C ASN A 379 -19.76 32.89 -12.17
N ARG A 380 -18.56 32.33 -12.19
CA ARG A 380 -17.91 31.91 -13.43
C ARG A 380 -18.68 30.76 -14.08
N VAL A 381 -18.89 30.86 -15.38
CA VAL A 381 -19.59 29.83 -16.15
C VAL A 381 -18.57 28.75 -16.55
N TYR A 382 -18.87 27.49 -16.26
CA TYR A 382 -18.00 26.39 -16.70
C TYR A 382 -18.00 26.27 -18.21
N ASP A 383 -16.80 26.06 -18.79
CA ASP A 383 -16.64 25.89 -20.22
C ASP A 383 -16.98 24.46 -20.63
N TYR A 384 -18.01 24.28 -21.43
CA TYR A 384 -18.41 22.99 -21.94
C TYR A 384 -17.44 22.42 -22.98
N GLY A 385 -16.67 23.28 -23.62
CA GLY A 385 -15.66 22.85 -24.58
C GLY A 385 -16.18 22.06 -25.77
N THR A 386 -17.27 22.46 -26.36
CA THR A 386 -17.82 21.78 -27.55
C THR A 386 -16.84 21.83 -28.73
N TYR A 387 -15.95 22.81 -28.75
CA TYR A 387 -14.87 22.97 -29.69
C TYR A 387 -13.65 22.09 -29.41
N ARG A 388 -13.49 21.59 -28.16
CA ARG A 388 -12.33 20.81 -27.78
C ARG A 388 -12.20 19.55 -28.63
N LYS A 389 -10.98 19.06 -28.69
CA LYS A 389 -10.71 17.77 -29.34
C LYS A 389 -10.58 16.68 -28.31
N GLY A 390 -10.70 15.45 -28.73
CA GLY A 390 -10.43 14.28 -27.89
C GLY A 390 -11.52 13.95 -26.88
N SER A 391 -11.07 13.34 -25.78
CA SER A 391 -11.97 12.71 -24.81
C SER A 391 -12.82 13.70 -24.03
N TYR A 392 -12.34 14.92 -23.86
CA TYR A 392 -12.99 15.93 -23.01
C TYR A 392 -13.88 16.91 -23.77
N LYS A 393 -14.23 16.58 -25.02
CA LYS A 393 -15.10 17.41 -25.84
C LYS A 393 -16.54 17.38 -25.35
N GLY A 394 -17.16 18.54 -25.19
CA GLY A 394 -18.59 18.68 -24.96
C GLY A 394 -19.02 18.55 -23.51
N TYR A 395 -18.10 18.65 -22.55
CA TYR A 395 -18.45 18.70 -21.13
C TYR A 395 -17.27 19.23 -20.32
N ASN A 396 -17.55 19.64 -19.09
CA ASN A 396 -16.51 20.10 -18.17
C ASN A 396 -16.29 19.04 -17.10
N PHE A 397 -15.07 18.49 -17.05
CA PHE A 397 -14.75 17.41 -16.10
C PHE A 397 -14.89 17.88 -14.65
N ALA A 398 -14.36 19.10 -14.34
CA ALA A 398 -14.44 19.63 -12.98
C ALA A 398 -15.88 19.82 -12.53
N GLN A 399 -16.74 20.35 -13.42
CA GLN A 399 -18.16 20.50 -13.11
C GLN A 399 -18.83 19.15 -12.88
N SER A 400 -18.58 18.17 -13.74
CA SER A 400 -19.21 16.86 -13.62
C SER A 400 -18.90 16.17 -12.29
N MET A 401 -17.68 16.37 -11.78
CA MET A 401 -17.28 15.79 -10.51
C MET A 401 -18.10 16.31 -9.33
N LEU A 402 -18.56 17.56 -9.40
CA LEU A 402 -19.31 18.16 -8.30
C LEU A 402 -20.75 17.62 -8.19
N TYR A 403 -21.27 17.06 -9.28
CA TYR A 403 -22.66 16.57 -9.32
C TYR A 403 -22.77 15.05 -9.21
N ASP A 404 -21.66 14.33 -9.37
CA ASP A 404 -21.62 12.88 -9.19
C ASP A 404 -21.30 12.54 -7.74
N LYS A 405 -21.73 11.35 -7.29
CA LYS A 405 -21.38 10.80 -5.98
C LYS A 405 -20.81 9.41 -6.13
N LYS A 406 -19.76 9.13 -5.39
CA LYS A 406 -19.27 7.77 -5.17
C LYS A 406 -18.91 7.68 -3.69
N GLU A 407 -19.75 7.00 -2.93
CA GLU A 407 -19.69 7.03 -1.47
C GLU A 407 -19.80 5.61 -0.92
N TYR A 408 -18.94 5.30 0.04
CA TYR A 408 -19.01 4.06 0.81
C TYR A 408 -19.21 4.41 2.27
N LYS A 409 -20.25 3.85 2.88
CA LYS A 409 -20.49 3.94 4.32
C LYS A 409 -20.25 2.57 4.92
N ARG A 410 -19.40 2.50 5.93
CA ARG A 410 -19.01 1.24 6.53
C ARG A 410 -19.34 1.25 8.02
N ASP A 411 -20.01 0.18 8.46
CA ASP A 411 -20.25 -0.10 9.88
C ASP A 411 -19.48 -1.35 10.23
N ALA A 412 -18.56 -1.24 11.19
CA ALA A 412 -17.71 -2.35 11.59
C ALA A 412 -17.78 -2.51 13.10
N ALA A 413 -17.77 -3.76 13.56
CA ALA A 413 -17.74 -4.06 14.97
C ALA A 413 -16.85 -5.28 15.21
N SER A 414 -16.17 -5.31 16.35
CA SER A 414 -15.32 -6.43 16.73
C SER A 414 -15.55 -6.72 18.20
N ILE A 415 -15.78 -7.99 18.51
CA ILE A 415 -15.92 -8.47 19.89
C ILE A 415 -14.90 -9.57 20.08
N ARG A 416 -13.98 -9.38 21.04
CA ARG A 416 -12.97 -10.36 21.38
C ARG A 416 -13.10 -10.70 22.85
N GLY A 417 -13.61 -11.88 23.16
CA GLY A 417 -13.83 -12.31 24.53
C GLY A 417 -13.05 -13.57 24.85
N TYR A 418 -12.57 -13.66 26.08
CA TYR A 418 -11.89 -14.87 26.53
C TYR A 418 -12.18 -15.15 28.01
N LEU A 419 -12.04 -16.42 28.34
CA LEU A 419 -12.06 -16.92 29.71
C LEU A 419 -10.76 -17.71 29.88
N GLN A 420 -10.03 -17.39 30.94
CA GLN A 420 -8.76 -18.08 31.22
C GLN A 420 -8.80 -18.68 32.65
N LEU A 421 -8.52 -19.95 32.70
CA LEU A 421 -8.40 -20.70 33.96
C LEU A 421 -6.92 -20.96 34.23
N THR A 422 -6.48 -20.71 35.48
CA THR A 422 -5.14 -21.00 35.95
C THR A 422 -5.28 -21.87 37.19
N PRO A 423 -5.49 -23.21 37.03
CA PRO A 423 -5.75 -24.07 38.20
C PRO A 423 -4.60 -24.13 39.20
N PHE A 424 -3.35 -24.03 38.71
CA PHE A 424 -2.15 -23.93 39.52
C PHE A 424 -1.08 -23.21 38.71
N GLU A 425 -0.07 -22.74 39.41
CA GLU A 425 1.02 -22.00 38.81
C GLU A 425 1.69 -22.82 37.70
N GLY A 426 1.80 -22.20 36.54
CA GLY A 426 2.40 -22.81 35.35
C GLY A 426 1.43 -23.46 34.39
N LEU A 427 0.18 -23.71 34.79
CA LEU A 427 -0.83 -24.28 33.86
C LEU A 427 -1.94 -23.28 33.60
N SER A 428 -2.23 -22.98 32.33
CA SER A 428 -3.39 -22.16 31.97
C SER A 428 -4.17 -22.82 30.85
N TYR A 429 -5.48 -22.59 30.86
CA TYR A 429 -6.36 -22.94 29.79
C TYR A 429 -7.15 -21.69 29.41
N LYS A 430 -7.12 -21.33 28.12
CA LYS A 430 -7.81 -20.13 27.61
C LYS A 430 -8.78 -20.53 26.51
N MET A 431 -10.02 -20.13 26.68
CA MET A 431 -11.08 -20.27 25.68
C MET A 431 -11.41 -18.88 25.16
N SER A 432 -11.37 -18.69 23.83
CA SER A 432 -11.65 -17.41 23.22
C SER A 432 -12.75 -17.53 22.17
N LEU A 433 -13.63 -16.54 22.14
CA LEU A 433 -14.63 -16.39 21.09
C LEU A 433 -14.52 -14.98 20.54
N ASN A 434 -14.31 -14.87 19.23
CA ASN A 434 -14.03 -13.60 18.57
C ASN A 434 -14.91 -13.47 17.36
N ILE A 435 -15.53 -12.30 17.19
CA ILE A 435 -16.44 -12.01 16.08
C ILE A 435 -16.06 -10.67 15.49
N ASP A 436 -15.77 -10.66 14.19
CA ASP A 436 -15.59 -9.44 13.40
C ASP A 436 -16.75 -9.30 12.44
N TYR A 437 -17.41 -8.15 12.46
CA TYR A 437 -18.53 -7.82 11.59
C TYR A 437 -18.17 -6.59 10.78
N ASP A 438 -18.46 -6.61 9.47
CA ASP A 438 -18.21 -5.48 8.58
C ASP A 438 -19.36 -5.40 7.58
N SER A 439 -19.94 -4.23 7.45
CA SER A 439 -21.00 -3.97 6.48
C SER A 439 -20.69 -2.68 5.74
N MET A 440 -20.51 -2.76 4.43
CA MET A 440 -20.24 -1.61 3.59
C MET A 440 -21.40 -1.34 2.65
N PHE A 441 -21.95 -0.15 2.76
CA PHE A 441 -22.99 0.34 1.85
C PHE A 441 -22.34 1.14 0.74
N THR A 442 -22.66 0.80 -0.50
CA THR A 442 -22.23 1.50 -1.71
C THR A 442 -23.35 2.41 -2.18
N HIS A 443 -23.01 3.66 -2.52
CA HIS A 443 -23.94 4.59 -3.14
C HIS A 443 -23.18 5.33 -4.25
N ASN A 444 -23.48 4.98 -5.49
CA ASN A 444 -22.92 5.65 -6.67
C ASN A 444 -24.07 6.37 -7.41
N TYR A 445 -23.85 7.62 -7.73
CA TYR A 445 -24.79 8.45 -8.44
C TYR A 445 -24.06 9.16 -9.57
N SER A 446 -24.56 8.99 -10.81
CA SER A 446 -24.10 9.75 -11.97
C SER A 446 -25.21 10.71 -12.38
N ASN A 447 -24.90 11.99 -12.43
CA ASN A 447 -25.88 13.01 -12.71
C ASN A 447 -26.32 12.95 -14.20
N PRO A 448 -27.54 13.38 -14.52
CA PRO A 448 -28.02 13.31 -15.90
C PRO A 448 -27.67 14.54 -16.75
N THR A 449 -27.04 15.56 -16.18
CA THR A 449 -26.92 16.88 -16.81
C THR A 449 -25.49 17.21 -17.25
N TYR A 450 -24.53 17.02 -16.36
CA TYR A 450 -23.15 17.48 -16.52
C TYR A 450 -22.20 16.30 -16.71
N GLY A 451 -21.67 16.15 -17.93
CA GLY A 451 -20.75 15.06 -18.23
C GLY A 451 -20.70 14.76 -19.71
N LYS A 452 -20.01 13.67 -20.04
CA LYS A 452 -19.85 13.23 -21.44
C LYS A 452 -21.19 12.74 -22.00
N GLN A 453 -21.65 13.40 -23.05
CA GLN A 453 -22.91 13.02 -23.70
C GLN A 453 -22.79 11.75 -24.56
N PRO A 454 -23.82 10.93 -24.68
CA PRO A 454 -25.15 11.11 -24.09
C PRO A 454 -25.19 10.70 -22.62
N LEU A 455 -25.90 11.47 -21.80
CA LEU A 455 -26.06 11.19 -20.38
C LEU A 455 -27.51 10.74 -20.10
N THR A 456 -27.63 9.71 -19.29
CA THR A 456 -28.92 9.28 -18.79
C THR A 456 -28.98 9.36 -17.26
N GLY A 457 -27.83 9.50 -16.63
CA GLY A 457 -27.73 9.41 -15.19
C GLY A 457 -27.95 7.99 -14.68
N SER A 458 -27.46 7.70 -13.50
CA SER A 458 -27.67 6.39 -12.88
C SER A 458 -27.59 6.48 -11.37
N VAL A 459 -28.29 5.56 -10.71
CA VAL A 459 -28.17 5.37 -9.24
C VAL A 459 -27.88 3.91 -9.00
N GLU A 460 -26.80 3.64 -8.27
CA GLU A 460 -26.47 2.31 -7.81
C GLU A 460 -26.41 2.29 -6.29
N LYS A 461 -27.03 1.29 -5.69
CA LYS A 461 -26.91 1.03 -4.25
C LYS A 461 -26.61 -0.44 -4.03
N GLY A 462 -25.78 -0.71 -3.02
CA GLY A 462 -25.43 -2.08 -2.67
C GLY A 462 -24.98 -2.20 -1.24
N ASN A 463 -24.81 -3.44 -0.82
CA ASN A 463 -24.28 -3.76 0.50
C ASN A 463 -23.39 -4.98 0.38
N ASP A 464 -22.18 -4.89 0.92
CA ASP A 464 -21.26 -5.99 1.13
C ASP A 464 -21.16 -6.22 2.63
N ARG A 465 -21.45 -7.44 3.07
CA ARG A 465 -21.42 -7.77 4.49
C ARG A 465 -20.53 -9.00 4.70
N THR A 466 -19.64 -8.90 5.68
CA THR A 466 -18.79 -10.02 6.07
C THR A 466 -18.88 -10.24 7.58
N THR A 467 -18.79 -11.51 7.99
CA THR A 467 -18.71 -11.90 9.39
C THR A 467 -17.60 -12.95 9.52
N GLY A 468 -16.64 -12.68 10.37
CA GLY A 468 -15.59 -13.65 10.72
C GLY A 468 -15.78 -14.07 12.17
N MET A 469 -15.77 -15.37 12.43
CA MET A 469 -15.86 -15.91 13.79
C MET A 469 -14.69 -16.83 14.02
N THR A 470 -13.97 -16.62 15.11
CA THR A 470 -12.87 -17.48 15.53
C THR A 470 -13.15 -17.96 16.95
N TYR A 471 -13.15 -19.28 17.12
CA TYR A 471 -13.29 -19.91 18.42
C TYR A 471 -12.05 -20.76 18.64
N ASN A 472 -11.36 -20.56 19.78
CA ASN A 472 -10.19 -21.38 20.06
C ASN A 472 -10.08 -21.78 21.53
N ASN A 473 -9.36 -22.86 21.73
CA ASN A 473 -9.04 -23.42 23.05
C ASN A 473 -7.55 -23.68 23.08
N VAL A 474 -6.85 -23.10 24.07
CA VAL A 474 -5.40 -23.22 24.17
C VAL A 474 -5.01 -23.58 25.59
N ILE A 475 -4.21 -24.62 25.72
CA ILE A 475 -3.61 -25.03 26.98
C ILE A 475 -2.12 -24.70 26.94
N ASN A 476 -1.63 -24.04 27.97
CA ASN A 476 -0.23 -23.71 28.12
C ASN A 476 0.26 -24.29 29.42
N TRP A 477 1.46 -24.88 29.39
CA TRP A 477 2.13 -25.35 30.59
C TRP A 477 3.57 -24.91 30.53
N ASN A 478 4.05 -24.30 31.65
CA ASN A 478 5.44 -23.90 31.77
C ASN A 478 5.96 -24.30 33.14
N HIS A 479 7.23 -24.72 33.15
CA HIS A 479 7.90 -25.15 34.41
C HIS A 479 9.40 -24.98 34.26
N THR A 480 10.04 -24.59 35.34
CA THR A 480 11.49 -24.50 35.42
C THR A 480 11.99 -25.63 36.31
N PHE A 481 12.79 -26.55 35.75
CA PHE A 481 13.37 -27.69 36.48
C PHE A 481 14.79 -27.30 36.90
N LYS A 482 15.11 -27.58 38.16
CA LYS A 482 16.46 -27.38 38.70
C LYS A 482 17.04 -25.96 38.46
N GLU A 483 16.16 -24.97 38.33
CA GLU A 483 16.50 -23.57 38.13
C GLU A 483 17.18 -23.26 36.77
N ASP A 484 17.61 -24.28 36.02
CA ASP A 484 18.37 -24.12 34.77
C ASP A 484 17.61 -24.52 33.50
N HIS A 485 16.53 -25.32 33.66
CA HIS A 485 15.84 -25.90 32.51
C HIS A 485 14.41 -25.34 32.42
N ASP A 486 14.18 -24.44 31.53
CA ASP A 486 12.83 -23.90 31.28
C ASP A 486 12.16 -24.65 30.17
N VAL A 487 10.95 -25.15 30.44
CA VAL A 487 10.12 -25.86 29.45
C VAL A 487 8.78 -25.17 29.35
N ARG A 488 8.35 -24.93 28.10
CA ARG A 488 7.01 -24.42 27.79
C ARG A 488 6.37 -25.34 26.77
N LEU A 489 5.17 -25.77 27.04
CA LEU A 489 4.39 -26.60 26.13
C LEU A 489 3.05 -25.92 25.89
N MET A 490 2.59 -25.99 24.65
CA MET A 490 1.29 -25.45 24.26
C MET A 490 0.58 -26.45 23.36
N ALA A 491 -0.73 -26.60 23.55
CA ALA A 491 -1.58 -27.34 22.63
C ALA A 491 -2.87 -26.56 22.44
N GLY A 492 -3.37 -26.58 21.24
CA GLY A 492 -4.56 -25.80 20.94
C GLY A 492 -5.40 -26.37 19.80
N GLN A 493 -6.62 -25.85 19.75
CA GLN A 493 -7.60 -26.17 18.73
C GLN A 493 -8.26 -24.85 18.34
N GLU A 494 -8.51 -24.65 17.04
CA GLU A 494 -9.15 -23.45 16.55
C GLU A 494 -10.16 -23.78 15.46
N TYR A 495 -11.32 -23.14 15.54
CA TYR A 495 -12.32 -23.18 14.50
C TYR A 495 -12.56 -21.76 14.01
N TYR A 496 -12.52 -21.61 12.69
CA TYR A 496 -12.71 -20.31 12.03
C TYR A 496 -13.81 -20.46 10.98
N GLU A 497 -14.73 -19.49 10.96
CA GLU A 497 -15.79 -19.43 9.96
C GLU A 497 -15.88 -17.99 9.43
N TYR A 498 -15.91 -17.85 8.11
CA TYR A 498 -16.02 -16.58 7.43
C TYR A 498 -17.17 -16.64 6.44
N ASN A 499 -18.10 -15.72 6.58
CA ASN A 499 -19.27 -15.63 5.71
C ASN A 499 -19.28 -14.25 5.06
N THR A 500 -19.53 -14.21 3.76
CA THR A 500 -19.67 -12.96 3.04
C THR A 500 -20.92 -13.03 2.18
N SER A 501 -21.63 -11.90 2.10
CA SER A 501 -22.79 -11.78 1.24
C SER A 501 -22.83 -10.38 0.66
N ASN A 502 -23.31 -10.27 -0.56
CA ASN A 502 -23.44 -8.97 -1.20
C ASN A 502 -24.68 -8.94 -2.06
N PHE A 503 -25.16 -7.74 -2.28
CA PHE A 503 -26.12 -7.44 -3.35
C PHE A 503 -25.92 -6.02 -3.80
N SER A 504 -26.26 -5.74 -5.06
CA SER A 504 -26.30 -4.39 -5.58
C SER A 504 -27.36 -4.30 -6.67
N GLY A 505 -27.86 -3.09 -6.85
CA GLY A 505 -28.79 -2.80 -7.91
C GLY A 505 -28.53 -1.42 -8.49
N SER A 506 -28.81 -1.27 -9.78
CA SER A 506 -28.57 -0.03 -10.49
C SER A 506 -29.75 0.29 -11.40
N ARG A 507 -30.15 1.57 -11.42
CA ARG A 507 -31.16 2.08 -12.36
C ARG A 507 -30.56 3.24 -13.14
N THR A 508 -30.99 3.38 -14.40
CA THR A 508 -30.56 4.46 -15.29
C THR A 508 -31.78 5.29 -15.71
N GLY A 509 -31.53 6.43 -16.33
CA GLY A 509 -32.59 7.35 -16.74
C GLY A 509 -33.05 8.20 -15.57
N VAL A 510 -32.12 8.92 -14.96
CA VAL A 510 -32.41 9.85 -13.85
C VAL A 510 -33.21 11.03 -14.40
N ILE A 511 -34.36 11.36 -13.81
CA ILE A 511 -35.25 12.40 -14.31
C ILE A 511 -34.71 13.80 -13.97
N THR A 512 -34.15 13.99 -12.79
CA THR A 512 -33.71 15.29 -12.32
C THR A 512 -32.55 15.15 -11.32
N ASP A 513 -31.67 16.16 -11.30
CA ASP A 513 -30.58 16.24 -10.32
C ASP A 513 -31.09 16.53 -8.91
N GLY A 514 -30.28 16.19 -7.93
CA GLY A 514 -30.52 16.52 -6.52
C GLY A 514 -31.28 15.45 -5.75
N TYR A 515 -31.69 14.37 -6.41
CA TYR A 515 -32.32 13.22 -5.75
C TYR A 515 -31.48 11.98 -6.03
N TYR A 516 -31.12 11.29 -4.98
CA TYR A 516 -30.05 10.28 -5.04
C TYR A 516 -30.55 8.85 -4.79
N GLU A 517 -31.87 8.65 -4.69
CA GLU A 517 -32.47 7.34 -4.47
C GLU A 517 -32.79 6.65 -5.81
N PRO A 518 -32.80 5.31 -5.87
CA PRO A 518 -33.03 4.61 -7.15
C PRO A 518 -34.36 4.94 -7.84
N ASP A 519 -35.37 5.32 -7.08
CA ASP A 519 -36.70 5.62 -7.66
C ASP A 519 -36.71 6.87 -8.52
N VAL A 520 -35.64 7.69 -8.49
CA VAL A 520 -35.56 8.87 -9.38
C VAL A 520 -35.20 8.44 -10.82
N ALA A 521 -34.76 7.20 -11.01
CA ALA A 521 -34.35 6.68 -12.34
C ALA A 521 -35.38 5.70 -12.87
N SER A 522 -35.65 5.77 -14.16
CA SER A 522 -36.80 5.10 -14.80
C SER A 522 -36.57 3.62 -15.11
N THR A 523 -35.33 3.19 -15.35
CA THR A 523 -35.02 1.91 -15.97
C THR A 523 -34.11 1.06 -15.14
N LEU A 524 -34.52 -0.14 -14.78
CA LEU A 524 -33.66 -1.11 -14.09
C LEU A 524 -32.53 -1.53 -15.02
N SER A 525 -31.29 -1.32 -14.57
CA SER A 525 -30.10 -1.69 -15.32
C SER A 525 -29.53 -3.02 -14.86
N SER A 526 -29.44 -3.22 -13.56
CA SER A 526 -28.90 -4.46 -12.99
C SER A 526 -29.42 -4.70 -11.59
N PHE A 527 -29.48 -5.96 -11.21
CA PHE A 527 -29.65 -6.38 -9.83
C PHE A 527 -29.02 -7.75 -9.68
N GLY A 528 -28.19 -7.93 -8.66
CA GLY A 528 -27.54 -9.22 -8.44
C GLY A 528 -26.92 -9.30 -7.07
N GLY A 529 -26.48 -10.48 -6.70
CA GLY A 529 -25.82 -10.72 -5.45
C GLY A 529 -25.47 -12.17 -5.24
N ASN A 530 -24.58 -12.45 -4.28
CA ASN A 530 -24.21 -13.80 -3.93
C ASN A 530 -23.74 -13.87 -2.49
N SER A 531 -23.53 -15.11 -2.01
CA SER A 531 -22.92 -15.34 -0.72
C SER A 531 -21.92 -16.49 -0.81
N ASP A 532 -20.85 -16.37 -0.02
CA ASP A 532 -19.81 -17.36 0.05
C ASP A 532 -19.48 -17.69 1.51
N GLN A 533 -18.99 -18.89 1.74
CA GLN A 533 -18.61 -19.36 3.08
C GLN A 533 -17.27 -20.07 3.04
N TYR A 534 -16.48 -19.82 4.07
CA TYR A 534 -15.17 -20.44 4.25
C TYR A 534 -15.05 -20.94 5.68
N LYS A 535 -14.54 -22.15 5.86
CA LYS A 535 -14.33 -22.74 7.19
C LYS A 535 -12.96 -23.36 7.28
N LEU A 536 -12.36 -23.25 8.48
CA LEU A 536 -11.05 -23.80 8.77
C LEU A 536 -11.06 -24.42 10.17
N LEU A 537 -10.67 -25.70 10.27
CA LEU A 537 -10.51 -26.39 11.54
C LEU A 537 -9.03 -26.74 11.73
N SER A 538 -8.50 -26.41 12.89
CA SER A 538 -7.05 -26.48 13.12
C SER A 538 -6.72 -27.09 14.46
N PHE A 539 -5.63 -27.86 14.49
CA PHE A 539 -5.02 -28.39 15.70
C PHE A 539 -3.53 -28.03 15.70
N PHE A 540 -3.02 -27.58 16.84
CA PHE A 540 -1.64 -27.11 16.87
C PHE A 540 -1.00 -27.36 18.22
N GLY A 541 0.33 -27.37 18.21
CA GLY A 541 1.10 -27.45 19.43
C GLY A 541 2.49 -26.89 19.25
N SER A 542 3.10 -26.51 20.37
CA SER A 542 4.49 -26.07 20.35
C SER A 542 5.20 -26.49 21.63
N ALA A 543 6.53 -26.57 21.52
CA ALA A 543 7.41 -26.86 22.65
C ALA A 543 8.60 -25.90 22.57
N GLU A 544 8.93 -25.28 23.68
CA GLU A 544 10.10 -24.44 23.84
C GLU A 544 10.92 -24.95 25.02
N TYR A 545 12.23 -24.95 24.85
CA TYR A 545 13.15 -25.36 25.90
C TYR A 545 14.33 -24.40 25.93
N SER A 546 14.72 -23.98 27.13
CA SER A 546 15.95 -23.20 27.27
C SER A 546 16.80 -23.81 28.40
N TYR A 547 18.10 -23.75 28.23
CA TYR A 547 19.09 -24.20 29.21
C TYR A 547 19.95 -23.02 29.63
N GLN A 548 19.88 -22.69 30.90
CA GLN A 548 20.66 -21.62 31.57
C GLN A 548 20.51 -20.25 30.86
N SER A 549 19.36 -20.02 30.21
CA SER A 549 19.12 -18.79 29.43
C SER A 549 20.23 -18.51 28.43
N ARG A 550 20.93 -19.54 27.95
CA ARG A 550 21.97 -19.45 26.91
C ARG A 550 21.61 -20.16 25.62
N TYR A 551 20.95 -21.31 25.73
CA TYR A 551 20.57 -22.13 24.58
C TYR A 551 19.06 -22.25 24.56
N PHE A 552 18.46 -21.89 23.41
CA PHE A 552 17.02 -21.89 23.26
C PHE A 552 16.66 -22.72 22.04
N VAL A 553 15.67 -23.60 22.20
CA VAL A 553 15.17 -24.42 21.09
C VAL A 553 13.65 -24.32 21.09
N SER A 554 13.06 -24.22 19.90
CA SER A 554 11.61 -24.21 19.77
C SER A 554 11.20 -25.12 18.63
N ALA A 555 10.01 -25.72 18.75
CA ALA A 555 9.40 -26.53 17.70
C ALA A 555 7.90 -26.29 17.72
N SER A 556 7.28 -26.29 16.55
CA SER A 556 5.82 -26.17 16.46
C SER A 556 5.30 -27.03 15.33
N VAL A 557 4.04 -27.42 15.48
CA VAL A 557 3.30 -28.13 14.42
C VAL A 557 1.86 -27.64 14.44
N ARG A 558 1.30 -27.51 13.25
CA ARG A 558 -0.12 -27.15 13.07
C ARG A 558 -0.67 -27.91 11.88
N THR A 559 -1.87 -28.44 12.02
CA THR A 559 -2.58 -29.07 10.90
C THR A 559 -3.91 -28.33 10.71
N ASP A 560 -4.18 -27.94 9.47
CA ASP A 560 -5.38 -27.17 9.10
C ASP A 560 -6.20 -27.93 8.06
N GLY A 561 -7.51 -28.02 8.29
CA GLY A 561 -8.46 -28.51 7.29
C GLY A 561 -9.27 -27.37 6.72
N SER A 562 -9.13 -27.11 5.43
CA SER A 562 -9.74 -25.97 4.74
C SER A 562 -10.91 -26.42 3.86
N SER A 563 -12.03 -25.72 3.96
CA SER A 563 -13.20 -25.98 3.10
C SER A 563 -12.96 -25.61 1.63
N ARG A 564 -11.84 -24.93 1.33
CA ARG A 564 -11.50 -24.56 -0.05
C ARG A 564 -11.03 -25.74 -0.91
N PHE A 565 -10.69 -26.86 -0.28
CA PHE A 565 -10.14 -28.05 -0.96
C PHE A 565 -11.05 -29.26 -0.81
N HIS A 566 -10.91 -30.18 -1.74
CA HIS A 566 -11.64 -31.47 -1.73
C HIS A 566 -11.35 -32.22 -0.42
N PRO A 567 -12.34 -32.91 0.16
CA PRO A 567 -12.14 -33.64 1.43
C PRO A 567 -10.87 -34.48 1.52
N ASP A 568 -10.47 -35.11 0.40
CA ASP A 568 -9.28 -35.97 0.38
C ASP A 568 -7.97 -35.19 0.44
N ASN A 569 -7.98 -33.87 0.15
CA ASN A 569 -6.78 -33.04 0.05
C ASN A 569 -6.84 -31.77 0.91
N ARG A 570 -7.85 -31.67 1.81
CA ARG A 570 -8.08 -30.43 2.55
C ARG A 570 -7.15 -30.20 3.73
N TRP A 571 -6.46 -31.25 4.22
CA TRP A 571 -5.61 -31.15 5.40
C TRP A 571 -4.17 -30.83 5.00
N GLY A 572 -3.65 -29.70 5.51
CA GLY A 572 -2.25 -29.32 5.37
C GLY A 572 -1.57 -29.30 6.72
N THR A 573 -0.34 -29.80 6.78
CA THR A 573 0.45 -29.84 8.02
C THR A 573 1.67 -28.95 7.86
N PHE A 574 1.86 -28.05 8.81
CA PHE A 574 2.90 -27.04 8.83
C PHE A 574 3.68 -27.13 10.12
N TRP A 575 4.98 -26.80 10.07
CA TRP A 575 5.88 -27.06 11.19
C TRP A 575 7.03 -26.08 11.18
N SER A 576 7.67 -25.91 12.34
CA SER A 576 8.87 -25.09 12.43
C SER A 576 9.82 -25.61 13.50
N PHE A 577 11.10 -25.33 13.30
CA PHE A 577 12.15 -25.52 14.29
C PHE A 577 12.94 -24.21 14.38
N GLY A 578 13.29 -23.82 15.60
CA GLY A 578 14.12 -22.66 15.82
C GLY A 578 15.15 -22.93 16.91
N GLY A 579 16.28 -22.26 16.81
CA GLY A 579 17.31 -22.32 17.82
C GLY A 579 17.98 -20.97 18.00
N SER A 580 18.44 -20.71 19.20
CA SER A 580 19.14 -19.47 19.53
C SER A 580 20.24 -19.76 20.53
N TRP A 581 21.40 -19.15 20.30
CA TRP A 581 22.56 -19.27 21.15
C TRP A 581 23.00 -17.89 21.60
N LYS A 582 22.88 -17.62 22.88
CA LYS A 582 23.30 -16.35 23.48
C LYS A 582 24.79 -16.40 23.81
N ILE A 583 25.59 -16.12 22.81
CA ILE A 583 27.06 -16.24 22.83
C ILE A 583 27.65 -15.34 23.93
N SER A 584 27.06 -14.16 24.13
CA SER A 584 27.54 -13.19 25.11
C SER A 584 27.45 -13.70 26.56
N ARG A 585 26.66 -14.76 26.80
CA ARG A 585 26.57 -15.37 28.15
C ARG A 585 27.54 -16.53 28.37
N GLU A 586 28.38 -16.80 27.38
CA GLU A 586 29.40 -17.85 27.55
C GLU A 586 30.59 -17.36 28.38
N LYS A 587 31.16 -18.26 29.15
CA LYS A 587 32.28 -17.94 30.04
C LYS A 587 33.49 -17.34 29.31
N PHE A 588 33.72 -17.77 28.06
CA PHE A 588 34.86 -17.25 27.28
C PHE A 588 34.68 -15.80 26.83
N LEU A 589 33.46 -15.24 26.93
CA LEU A 589 33.19 -13.84 26.62
C LEU A 589 32.88 -13.01 27.88
N GLU A 590 32.97 -13.60 29.07
CA GLU A 590 32.63 -12.92 30.32
C GLU A 590 33.38 -11.58 30.49
N ALA A 591 34.64 -11.53 30.14
CA ALA A 591 35.44 -10.30 30.25
C ALA A 591 34.94 -9.18 29.31
N ALA A 592 34.46 -9.53 28.10
CA ALA A 592 33.88 -8.58 27.16
C ALA A 592 32.46 -8.19 27.58
N SER A 593 31.68 -9.16 28.08
CA SER A 593 30.31 -8.94 28.50
C SER A 593 30.21 -8.01 29.72
N ASN A 594 31.21 -8.02 30.57
CA ASN A 594 31.29 -7.13 31.72
C ASN A 594 31.77 -5.72 31.35
N LYS A 595 32.18 -5.47 30.14
CA LYS A 595 32.77 -4.17 29.73
C LYS A 595 32.02 -3.48 28.57
N TRP A 596 32.01 -4.11 27.44
CA TRP A 596 31.51 -3.44 26.23
C TRP A 596 30.50 -4.27 25.43
N LEU A 597 30.45 -5.58 25.57
CA LEU A 597 29.60 -6.47 24.80
C LEU A 597 28.29 -6.71 25.58
N THR A 598 27.22 -6.03 25.20
CA THR A 598 25.94 -6.18 25.91
C THR A 598 25.20 -7.44 25.45
N ASN A 599 25.24 -7.72 24.17
CA ASN A 599 24.52 -8.85 23.60
C ASN A 599 25.23 -9.35 22.34
N LEU A 600 25.30 -10.68 22.22
CA LEU A 600 25.68 -11.33 20.98
C LEU A 600 24.91 -12.64 20.92
N THR A 601 23.94 -12.74 20.00
CA THR A 601 23.04 -13.87 19.90
C THR A 601 22.96 -14.34 18.46
N LEU A 602 23.17 -15.63 18.24
CA LEU A 602 22.99 -16.27 16.94
C LEU A 602 21.66 -17.01 16.93
N ARG A 603 20.84 -16.79 15.93
CA ARG A 603 19.53 -17.42 15.78
C ARG A 603 19.43 -18.11 14.41
N ALA A 604 18.74 -19.24 14.38
CA ALA A 604 18.42 -19.91 13.13
C ALA A 604 17.05 -20.56 13.23
N SER A 605 16.29 -20.53 12.15
CA SER A 605 15.00 -21.21 12.10
C SER A 605 14.76 -21.76 10.70
N TYR A 606 13.94 -22.81 10.65
CA TYR A 606 13.50 -23.41 9.40
C TYR A 606 12.10 -24.00 9.60
N GLY A 607 11.23 -23.82 8.62
CA GLY A 607 9.89 -24.36 8.75
C GLY A 607 9.04 -24.15 7.53
N ALA A 608 7.82 -24.68 7.60
CA ALA A 608 6.84 -24.65 6.53
C ALA A 608 5.58 -23.92 6.98
N GLN A 609 5.06 -23.09 6.09
CA GLN A 609 3.77 -22.41 6.27
C GLN A 609 2.93 -22.64 5.03
N GLY A 610 1.61 -22.61 5.19
CA GLY A 610 0.71 -22.85 4.07
C GLY A 610 0.04 -21.59 3.56
N ASN A 611 -0.52 -21.70 2.36
CA ASN A 611 -1.39 -20.68 1.79
C ASN A 611 -2.56 -21.40 1.12
N ASP A 612 -3.77 -21.14 1.59
CA ASP A 612 -5.00 -21.70 1.02
C ASP A 612 -5.85 -20.62 0.33
N ASN A 613 -5.32 -19.43 0.15
CA ASN A 613 -6.14 -18.33 -0.38
C ASN A 613 -6.29 -18.43 -1.89
N VAL A 614 -6.98 -19.48 -2.31
CA VAL A 614 -7.50 -19.72 -3.65
C VAL A 614 -9.01 -19.44 -3.59
N GLY A 615 -9.78 -19.74 -4.60
CA GLY A 615 -11.24 -19.52 -4.57
C GLY A 615 -11.95 -20.35 -3.48
N TYR A 616 -13.06 -19.86 -2.96
CA TYR A 616 -13.81 -20.56 -1.90
C TYR A 616 -14.24 -21.96 -2.29
N TYR A 617 -14.53 -22.18 -3.56
CA TYR A 617 -15.00 -23.46 -4.09
C TYR A 617 -14.09 -23.91 -5.23
N ALA A 618 -12.79 -23.66 -5.09
CA ALA A 618 -11.82 -23.84 -6.16
C ALA A 618 -11.80 -25.24 -6.75
N TYR A 619 -12.07 -26.26 -5.91
CA TYR A 619 -12.03 -27.64 -6.36
C TYR A 619 -13.28 -28.13 -7.10
N LYS A 620 -14.40 -27.38 -7.02
CA LYS A 620 -15.70 -27.82 -7.53
C LYS A 620 -15.90 -27.47 -9.00
N ALA A 621 -16.59 -28.40 -9.72
CA ALA A 621 -17.18 -28.05 -11.01
C ALA A 621 -18.26 -26.97 -10.78
N LEU A 622 -18.22 -25.91 -11.58
CA LEU A 622 -19.18 -24.81 -11.45
C LEU A 622 -19.94 -24.61 -12.75
N TYR A 623 -21.19 -24.17 -12.61
CA TYR A 623 -22.06 -23.81 -13.70
C TYR A 623 -22.45 -22.36 -13.58
N ALA A 624 -22.53 -21.68 -14.71
CA ALA A 624 -23.04 -20.31 -14.79
C ALA A 624 -24.48 -20.35 -15.30
N ILE A 625 -25.29 -19.45 -14.76
CA ILE A 625 -26.68 -19.25 -15.20
C ILE A 625 -26.66 -18.18 -16.27
N GLY A 626 -27.24 -18.49 -17.41
CA GLY A 626 -27.38 -17.56 -18.51
C GLY A 626 -28.82 -17.48 -18.98
N SER A 627 -29.05 -16.81 -20.08
CA SER A 627 -30.36 -16.72 -20.71
C SER A 627 -30.22 -16.99 -22.21
N SER A 628 -31.08 -17.83 -22.72
CA SER A 628 -31.18 -18.07 -24.16
C SER A 628 -32.63 -17.98 -24.56
N LEU A 629 -32.95 -17.05 -25.47
CA LEU A 629 -34.31 -16.81 -25.95
C LEU A 629 -35.33 -16.54 -24.82
N GLY A 630 -34.81 -15.90 -23.73
CA GLY A 630 -35.69 -15.58 -22.59
C GLY A 630 -35.82 -16.67 -21.54
N GLU A 631 -35.28 -17.86 -21.80
CA GLU A 631 -35.28 -18.96 -20.86
C GLU A 631 -33.96 -19.08 -20.11
N SER A 632 -34.03 -19.47 -18.84
CA SER A 632 -32.80 -19.70 -18.04
C SER A 632 -32.06 -20.93 -18.54
N THR A 633 -30.74 -20.77 -18.68
CA THR A 633 -29.86 -21.85 -19.12
C THR A 633 -28.71 -22.05 -18.12
N LEU A 634 -28.22 -23.27 -18.07
CA LEU A 634 -27.01 -23.62 -17.31
C LEU A 634 -25.93 -24.03 -18.29
N HIS A 635 -24.72 -23.45 -18.12
CA HIS A 635 -23.58 -23.92 -18.89
C HIS A 635 -22.40 -24.08 -17.94
N ALA A 636 -21.58 -25.10 -18.19
CA ALA A 636 -20.41 -25.37 -17.36
C ALA A 636 -19.42 -24.23 -17.49
N SER A 637 -19.00 -23.67 -16.37
CA SER A 637 -18.06 -22.55 -16.33
C SER A 637 -16.67 -22.97 -15.86
N ARG A 638 -16.55 -24.09 -15.14
CA ARG A 638 -15.28 -24.59 -14.65
C ARG A 638 -15.33 -26.08 -14.40
N LEU A 639 -14.27 -26.79 -14.76
CA LEU A 639 -14.10 -28.22 -14.46
C LEU A 639 -13.74 -28.41 -12.98
N GLU A 640 -14.08 -29.57 -12.44
CA GLU A 640 -13.65 -29.89 -11.07
C GLU A 640 -12.14 -30.13 -11.00
N THR A 641 -11.55 -29.78 -9.86
CA THR A 641 -10.12 -29.97 -9.61
C THR A 641 -9.91 -30.61 -8.23
N PRO A 642 -10.26 -31.86 -8.06
CA PRO A 642 -10.17 -32.51 -6.74
C PRO A 642 -8.75 -32.62 -6.20
N ASP A 643 -7.74 -32.58 -7.08
CA ASP A 643 -6.34 -32.69 -6.68
C ASP A 643 -5.74 -31.36 -6.18
N LEU A 644 -6.50 -30.29 -6.28
CA LEU A 644 -6.02 -28.96 -5.83
C LEU A 644 -5.75 -28.99 -4.33
N SER A 645 -4.60 -28.45 -3.92
CA SER A 645 -4.20 -28.46 -2.53
C SER A 645 -3.39 -27.19 -2.16
N TRP A 646 -2.87 -27.19 -0.96
CA TRP A 646 -2.15 -26.07 -0.35
C TRP A 646 -0.90 -25.65 -1.14
N GLU A 647 -0.68 -24.35 -1.28
CA GLU A 647 0.66 -23.84 -1.59
C GLU A 647 1.47 -23.91 -0.30
N THR A 648 2.75 -24.23 -0.39
CA THR A 648 3.62 -24.36 0.77
C THR A 648 4.81 -23.42 0.66
N ASN A 649 5.07 -22.68 1.73
CA ASN A 649 6.26 -21.81 1.85
C ASN A 649 7.22 -22.46 2.84
N LEU A 650 8.47 -22.68 2.40
CA LEU A 650 9.56 -23.13 3.25
C LEU A 650 10.46 -21.93 3.52
N ASN A 651 10.67 -21.62 4.80
CA ASN A 651 11.40 -20.42 5.21
C ASN A 651 12.63 -20.80 6.03
N LEU A 652 13.80 -20.33 5.57
CA LEU A 652 15.07 -20.41 6.31
C LEU A 652 15.41 -19.01 6.78
N ASN A 653 15.76 -18.86 8.03
CA ASN A 653 16.22 -17.59 8.61
C ASN A 653 17.45 -17.82 9.47
N ILE A 654 18.49 -17.02 9.28
CA ILE A 654 19.69 -17.04 10.11
C ILE A 654 19.94 -15.59 10.52
N GLY A 655 20.02 -15.33 11.82
CA GLY A 655 20.16 -13.98 12.34
C GLY A 655 21.25 -13.85 13.39
N LEU A 656 21.89 -12.68 13.40
CA LEU A 656 22.86 -12.31 14.41
C LEU A 656 22.40 -11.01 15.05
N ASP A 657 22.10 -11.06 16.34
CA ASP A 657 21.76 -9.87 17.13
C ASP A 657 22.99 -9.43 17.92
N PHE A 658 23.27 -8.14 17.89
CA PHE A 658 24.42 -7.60 18.62
C PHE A 658 24.03 -6.34 19.39
N GLY A 659 24.76 -6.12 20.48
CA GLY A 659 24.61 -4.92 21.29
C GLY A 659 25.91 -4.59 21.99
N PHE A 660 26.26 -3.31 21.98
CA PHE A 660 27.50 -2.82 22.55
C PHE A 660 27.24 -1.63 23.48
N TRP A 661 28.07 -1.51 24.52
CA TRP A 661 28.06 -0.38 25.44
C TRP A 661 26.68 -0.11 26.04
N SER A 662 26.13 -1.13 26.70
CA SER A 662 24.77 -1.08 27.28
C SER A 662 23.72 -0.78 26.22
N ASN A 663 23.87 -1.38 25.04
CA ASN A 663 23.01 -1.23 23.88
C ASN A 663 22.97 0.19 23.29
N ARG A 664 23.99 1.02 23.60
CA ARG A 664 24.11 2.32 22.93
C ARG A 664 24.34 2.18 21.43
N LEU A 665 24.87 1.02 21.01
CA LEU A 665 24.87 0.61 19.62
C LEU A 665 24.35 -0.82 19.56
N ASN A 666 23.32 -1.06 18.79
CA ASN A 666 22.74 -2.40 18.67
C ASN A 666 22.18 -2.63 17.28
N GLY A 667 21.94 -3.87 16.95
CA GLY A 667 21.37 -4.18 15.65
C GLY A 667 21.19 -5.66 15.42
N THR A 668 20.71 -5.94 14.19
CA THR A 668 20.42 -7.29 13.74
C THR A 668 20.84 -7.41 12.27
N ILE A 669 21.50 -8.51 11.95
CA ILE A 669 21.80 -8.89 10.56
C ILE A 669 21.14 -10.22 10.32
N GLU A 670 20.29 -10.33 9.30
CA GLU A 670 19.58 -11.56 9.00
C GLU A 670 19.75 -11.94 7.53
N PHE A 671 19.94 -13.23 7.29
CA PHE A 671 19.81 -13.84 5.97
C PHE A 671 18.51 -14.62 5.95
N PHE A 672 17.73 -14.49 4.88
CA PHE A 672 16.51 -15.26 4.73
C PHE A 672 16.43 -15.90 3.34
N GLN A 673 15.77 -17.05 3.29
CA GLN A 673 15.36 -17.66 2.03
C GLN A 673 13.95 -18.18 2.20
N ARG A 674 13.05 -17.71 1.34
CA ARG A 674 11.66 -18.09 1.31
C ARG A 674 11.41 -18.82 0.00
N SER A 675 11.13 -20.13 0.08
CA SER A 675 10.88 -20.97 -1.09
C SER A 675 9.42 -21.39 -1.10
N SER A 676 8.73 -21.05 -2.17
CA SER A 676 7.32 -21.41 -2.34
C SER A 676 7.22 -22.52 -3.36
N LYS A 677 6.46 -23.57 -3.02
CA LYS A 677 6.25 -24.70 -3.92
C LYS A 677 4.76 -25.04 -4.01
N ASP A 678 4.45 -25.83 -4.99
CA ASP A 678 3.08 -26.24 -5.29
C ASP A 678 2.19 -25.03 -5.55
N LEU A 679 2.76 -24.03 -6.23
CA LEU A 679 2.07 -22.79 -6.55
C LEU A 679 0.92 -23.04 -7.53
N LEU A 680 -0.15 -22.28 -7.35
CA LEU A 680 -1.33 -22.38 -8.20
C LEU A 680 -1.08 -21.70 -9.56
N PHE A 681 -1.18 -22.48 -10.63
CA PHE A 681 -1.11 -21.98 -12.01
C PHE A 681 -2.18 -22.65 -12.85
N ALA A 682 -2.64 -21.95 -13.88
CA ALA A 682 -3.50 -22.52 -14.90
C ALA A 682 -2.65 -23.45 -15.78
N ARG A 683 -3.09 -24.70 -15.90
CA ARG A 683 -2.53 -25.68 -16.83
C ARG A 683 -3.42 -25.73 -18.06
N ASP A 684 -2.83 -25.47 -19.22
CA ASP A 684 -3.58 -25.44 -20.48
C ASP A 684 -4.13 -26.82 -20.81
N LEU A 685 -5.33 -26.82 -21.35
CA LEU A 685 -6.03 -28.02 -21.80
C LEU A 685 -6.18 -27.99 -23.32
N VAL A 686 -6.39 -29.19 -23.91
CA VAL A 686 -6.73 -29.31 -25.32
C VAL A 686 -8.08 -28.66 -25.56
N PRO A 687 -8.19 -27.63 -26.42
CA PRO A 687 -9.44 -26.91 -26.63
C PRO A 687 -10.65 -27.75 -27.02
N SER A 688 -10.45 -28.93 -27.57
CA SER A 688 -11.53 -29.83 -27.91
C SER A 688 -12.35 -30.30 -26.69
N GLY A 689 -11.81 -30.13 -25.49
CA GLY A 689 -12.53 -30.42 -24.24
C GLY A 689 -13.50 -29.34 -23.80
N GLY A 690 -13.56 -28.22 -24.51
CA GLY A 690 -14.48 -27.13 -24.20
C GLY A 690 -14.00 -26.17 -23.11
N PHE A 691 -12.81 -26.40 -22.58
CA PHE A 691 -12.22 -25.54 -21.54
C PHE A 691 -10.77 -25.23 -21.93
N ALA A 692 -10.36 -24.00 -21.69
CA ALA A 692 -9.02 -23.55 -22.04
C ALA A 692 -7.96 -24.05 -21.06
N SER A 693 -8.30 -24.12 -19.79
CA SER A 693 -7.32 -24.47 -18.75
C SER A 693 -8.00 -25.01 -17.50
N ILE A 694 -7.17 -25.57 -16.61
CA ILE A 694 -7.58 -26.07 -15.29
C ILE A 694 -6.52 -25.63 -14.28
N ASP A 695 -6.95 -25.26 -13.08
CA ASP A 695 -6.01 -24.87 -12.02
C ASP A 695 -5.27 -26.09 -11.47
N ALA A 696 -3.98 -25.94 -11.22
CA ALA A 696 -3.13 -27.02 -10.72
C ALA A 696 -1.97 -26.46 -9.90
N ASN A 697 -1.46 -27.27 -8.97
CA ASN A 697 -0.33 -26.91 -8.11
C ASN A 697 0.98 -27.29 -8.81
N ILE A 698 1.53 -26.40 -9.64
CA ILE A 698 2.66 -26.73 -10.53
C ILE A 698 3.73 -25.66 -10.64
N GLY A 699 3.98 -24.86 -9.63
CA GLY A 699 5.00 -23.82 -9.74
C GLY A 699 5.88 -23.76 -8.51
N LYS A 700 7.06 -23.16 -8.69
CA LYS A 700 7.99 -22.90 -7.58
C LYS A 700 8.66 -21.54 -7.75
N LEU A 701 8.74 -20.80 -6.63
CA LEU A 701 9.40 -19.50 -6.55
C LEU A 701 10.37 -19.50 -5.37
N LYS A 702 11.33 -18.58 -5.41
CA LYS A 702 12.27 -18.41 -4.31
C LYS A 702 12.60 -16.93 -4.17
N ASN A 703 12.53 -16.41 -2.91
CA ASN A 703 13.06 -15.10 -2.54
C ASN A 703 14.16 -15.31 -1.52
N TYR A 704 15.29 -14.64 -1.69
CA TYR A 704 16.41 -14.76 -0.75
C TYR A 704 17.17 -13.46 -0.68
N GLY A 705 17.66 -13.13 0.51
CA GLY A 705 18.37 -11.89 0.69
C GLY A 705 18.78 -11.60 2.11
N TRP A 706 19.07 -10.33 2.37
CA TRP A 706 19.61 -9.86 3.64
C TRP A 706 18.78 -8.72 4.19
N GLU A 707 18.67 -8.68 5.52
CA GLU A 707 18.07 -7.58 6.26
C GLU A 707 19.07 -7.06 7.28
N PHE A 708 19.15 -5.75 7.40
CA PHE A 708 20.04 -5.08 8.36
C PHE A 708 19.24 -4.07 9.15
N THR A 709 19.43 -4.05 10.46
CA THR A 709 18.88 -3.02 11.34
C THR A 709 20.00 -2.60 12.28
N ILE A 710 20.33 -1.31 12.31
CA ILE A 710 21.36 -0.78 13.19
C ILE A 710 20.77 0.45 13.89
N SER A 711 20.86 0.48 15.22
CA SER A 711 20.36 1.58 16.03
C SER A 711 21.44 2.02 16.99
N GLY A 712 21.51 3.32 17.24
CA GLY A 712 22.44 3.88 18.16
C GLY A 712 21.92 5.09 18.90
N THR A 713 22.50 5.37 20.07
CA THR A 713 22.21 6.56 20.87
C THR A 713 23.52 7.30 21.09
N PRO A 714 23.99 8.06 20.06
CA PRO A 714 25.29 8.73 20.19
C PRO A 714 25.34 9.78 21.28
N VAL A 715 24.23 10.44 21.59
CA VAL A 715 24.15 11.44 22.65
C VAL A 715 23.10 11.00 23.67
N MET A 716 23.50 10.95 24.94
CA MET A 716 22.60 10.63 26.03
C MET A 716 23.12 11.35 27.28
N THR A 717 22.51 12.49 27.59
CA THR A 717 22.82 13.32 28.75
C THR A 717 21.52 13.61 29.50
N GLU A 718 21.59 14.34 30.61
CA GLU A 718 20.39 14.71 31.37
C GLU A 718 19.40 15.52 30.53
N ASP A 719 19.89 16.40 29.64
CA ASP A 719 19.04 17.28 28.84
C ASP A 719 18.83 16.80 27.42
N TRP A 720 19.76 16.02 26.85
CA TRP A 720 19.75 15.65 25.44
C TRP A 720 19.78 14.14 25.27
N THR A 721 18.90 13.65 24.43
CA THR A 721 18.95 12.24 23.93
C THR A 721 18.81 12.29 22.41
N TRP A 722 19.73 11.65 21.71
CA TRP A 722 19.68 11.53 20.25
C TRP A 722 19.77 10.07 19.86
N LYS A 723 18.70 9.54 19.27
CA LYS A 723 18.64 8.16 18.79
C LYS A 723 18.64 8.16 17.27
N LEU A 724 19.41 7.27 16.69
CA LEU A 724 19.45 7.06 15.24
C LEU A 724 19.17 5.61 14.95
N SER A 725 18.44 5.33 13.88
CA SER A 725 18.17 3.97 13.46
C SER A 725 18.14 3.90 11.93
N VAL A 726 18.74 2.85 11.39
CA VAL A 726 18.73 2.57 9.94
C VAL A 726 18.31 1.13 9.76
N ASN A 727 17.40 0.89 8.82
CA ASN A 727 17.13 -0.47 8.39
C ASN A 727 17.27 -0.56 6.87
N ALA A 728 17.64 -1.74 6.38
CA ALA A 728 17.87 -1.97 4.97
C ALA A 728 17.52 -3.40 4.62
N THR A 729 16.97 -3.59 3.44
CA THR A 729 16.63 -4.91 2.90
C THR A 729 17.08 -4.98 1.46
N THR A 730 17.75 -6.08 1.11
CA THR A 730 18.05 -6.42 -0.27
C THR A 730 17.68 -7.88 -0.49
N TYR A 731 17.00 -8.17 -1.59
CA TYR A 731 16.64 -9.55 -1.90
C TYR A 731 16.48 -9.74 -3.41
N LYS A 732 16.54 -11.01 -3.81
CA LYS A 732 16.31 -11.45 -5.18
C LYS A 732 15.10 -12.37 -5.23
N ASN A 733 14.38 -12.30 -6.33
CA ASN A 733 13.26 -13.18 -6.64
C ASN A 733 13.69 -14.07 -7.82
N GLU A 734 13.44 -15.37 -7.72
CA GLU A 734 13.80 -16.32 -8.78
C GLU A 734 12.66 -17.30 -9.01
N ILE A 735 12.30 -17.47 -10.27
CA ILE A 735 11.34 -18.48 -10.71
C ILE A 735 12.09 -19.80 -10.87
N VAL A 736 11.67 -20.83 -10.11
CA VAL A 736 12.33 -22.13 -10.10
C VAL A 736 11.63 -23.09 -11.05
N GLU A 737 10.29 -23.03 -11.12
CA GLU A 737 9.49 -23.92 -11.96
C GLU A 737 8.22 -23.24 -12.42
N LEU A 738 7.85 -23.44 -13.68
CA LEU A 738 6.64 -22.93 -14.30
C LEU A 738 5.94 -24.07 -15.05
N PRO A 739 4.62 -23.96 -15.29
CA PRO A 739 3.91 -24.98 -16.10
C PRO A 739 4.35 -25.03 -17.57
N THR A 740 4.89 -23.92 -18.11
CA THR A 740 5.39 -23.84 -19.48
C THR A 740 6.77 -23.15 -19.47
N GLU A 741 7.50 -23.28 -20.57
CA GLU A 741 8.84 -22.69 -20.70
C GLU A 741 8.80 -21.15 -20.55
N VAL A 742 7.73 -20.53 -21.07
CA VAL A 742 7.58 -19.08 -21.10
C VAL A 742 6.14 -18.72 -20.79
N MET A 743 5.94 -17.73 -19.91
CA MET A 743 4.63 -17.12 -19.67
C MET A 743 4.76 -15.60 -19.84
N TRP A 744 4.03 -15.04 -20.81
CA TRP A 744 4.01 -13.59 -21.05
C TRP A 744 2.95 -12.93 -20.16
N GLN A 745 3.35 -11.88 -19.47
CA GLN A 745 2.49 -11.09 -18.57
C GLN A 745 2.62 -9.60 -18.93
N SER A 746 1.99 -9.21 -20.04
CA SER A 746 2.03 -7.84 -20.55
C SER A 746 3.48 -7.37 -20.80
N SER A 747 4.03 -6.52 -19.93
CA SER A 747 5.40 -6.01 -20.05
C SER A 747 6.44 -6.91 -19.37
N LYS A 748 6.04 -8.09 -18.87
CA LYS A 748 6.91 -9.01 -18.16
C LYS A 748 6.91 -10.36 -18.84
N LYS A 749 8.02 -11.09 -18.69
CA LYS A 749 8.17 -12.45 -19.21
C LYS A 749 8.67 -13.33 -18.07
N TRP A 750 7.87 -14.35 -17.72
CA TRP A 750 8.25 -15.31 -16.70
C TRP A 750 8.92 -16.50 -17.36
N VAL A 751 10.16 -16.76 -16.96
CA VAL A 751 10.96 -17.91 -17.43
C VAL A 751 11.72 -18.48 -16.25
N LYS A 752 12.01 -19.75 -16.28
CA LYS A 752 12.83 -20.42 -15.26
C LYS A 752 14.18 -19.68 -15.13
N GLY A 753 14.56 -19.39 -13.90
CA GLY A 753 15.78 -18.64 -13.59
C GLY A 753 15.64 -17.14 -13.65
N GLY A 754 14.52 -16.63 -14.15
CA GLY A 754 14.19 -15.21 -14.15
C GLY A 754 13.45 -14.80 -12.90
N SER A 755 12.95 -13.56 -12.91
CA SER A 755 12.19 -13.00 -11.79
C SER A 755 10.78 -12.64 -12.24
N LEU A 756 9.81 -12.72 -11.32
CA LEU A 756 8.46 -12.20 -11.56
C LEU A 756 8.48 -10.70 -11.89
N TYR A 757 9.53 -10.02 -11.48
CA TYR A 757 9.66 -8.58 -11.58
C TYR A 757 10.38 -8.10 -12.83
N ASP A 758 10.90 -8.99 -13.67
CA ASP A 758 11.70 -8.65 -14.85
C ASP A 758 10.83 -8.07 -15.95
N PHE A 759 11.18 -6.86 -16.40
CA PHE A 759 10.55 -6.22 -17.57
C PHE A 759 11.21 -6.70 -18.85
N TRP A 760 10.39 -7.01 -19.86
CA TRP A 760 10.81 -7.41 -21.20
C TRP A 760 10.08 -6.53 -22.20
N LEU A 761 10.83 -5.71 -22.94
CA LEU A 761 10.27 -4.73 -23.86
C LEU A 761 11.02 -4.77 -25.19
N TYR A 762 10.38 -4.25 -26.23
CA TYR A 762 11.06 -4.03 -27.52
C TYR A 762 12.10 -2.94 -27.33
N GLU A 763 13.26 -3.10 -27.96
CA GLU A 763 14.35 -2.16 -27.81
C GLU A 763 14.33 -1.13 -28.92
N TRP A 764 14.31 0.14 -28.52
CA TRP A 764 14.28 1.29 -29.40
C TRP A 764 15.64 1.48 -30.08
N ALA A 765 15.66 1.61 -31.42
CA ALA A 765 16.87 1.81 -32.20
C ALA A 765 17.09 3.26 -32.64
N GLY A 766 16.10 4.12 -32.42
CA GLY A 766 16.19 5.51 -32.79
C GLY A 766 15.19 5.91 -33.86
N VAL A 767 15.47 7.03 -34.51
CA VAL A 767 14.66 7.54 -35.62
C VAL A 767 15.54 7.51 -36.87
N ASN A 768 15.02 7.02 -37.96
CA ASN A 768 15.71 7.02 -39.25
C ASN A 768 15.90 8.49 -39.69
N PRO A 769 17.13 8.97 -39.84
CA PRO A 769 17.36 10.39 -40.21
C PRO A 769 16.91 10.76 -41.61
N GLU A 770 16.71 9.78 -42.50
CA GLU A 770 16.34 10.03 -43.86
C GLU A 770 14.83 10.28 -44.03
N ASN A 771 14.01 9.61 -43.19
CA ASN A 771 12.54 9.66 -43.39
C ASN A 771 11.77 9.94 -42.12
N GLY A 772 12.45 10.09 -40.95
CA GLY A 772 11.80 10.41 -39.66
C GLY A 772 11.04 9.27 -39.04
N LYS A 773 11.12 8.06 -39.54
CA LYS A 773 10.36 6.94 -39.01
C LYS A 773 11.05 6.32 -37.78
N PRO A 774 10.27 5.84 -36.80
CA PRO A 774 10.82 5.15 -35.64
C PRO A 774 11.42 3.80 -36.02
N GLN A 775 12.44 3.39 -35.31
CA GLN A 775 13.15 2.15 -35.55
C GLN A 775 13.29 1.32 -34.30
N TRP A 776 13.23 0.00 -34.45
CA TRP A 776 13.35 -0.95 -33.35
C TRP A 776 14.35 -2.04 -33.73
N TYR A 777 15.05 -2.57 -32.72
CA TYR A 777 15.87 -3.76 -32.90
C TYR A 777 15.02 -5.01 -32.89
N TYR A 778 15.39 -5.99 -33.72
CA TYR A 778 14.79 -7.32 -33.72
C TYR A 778 15.88 -8.35 -34.00
N THR A 779 15.59 -9.63 -33.73
CA THR A 779 16.50 -10.74 -33.98
C THR A 779 16.06 -11.47 -35.24
N ALA A 780 16.89 -11.40 -36.27
CA ALA A 780 16.60 -12.08 -37.54
C ALA A 780 16.74 -13.60 -37.40
N LYS A 781 16.24 -14.35 -38.38
CA LYS A 781 16.25 -15.83 -38.35
C LYS A 781 17.65 -16.42 -38.22
N ASP A 782 18.67 -15.72 -38.68
CA ASP A 782 20.07 -16.17 -38.58
C ASP A 782 20.70 -15.82 -37.22
N GLY A 783 19.92 -15.23 -36.32
CA GLY A 783 20.40 -14.82 -35.00
C GLY A 783 21.05 -13.44 -34.98
N SER A 784 21.17 -12.75 -36.12
CA SER A 784 21.76 -11.41 -36.14
C SER A 784 20.78 -10.36 -35.64
N ARG A 785 21.31 -9.32 -34.99
CA ARG A 785 20.53 -8.20 -34.51
C ARG A 785 20.41 -7.18 -35.64
N GLN A 786 19.19 -6.86 -36.04
CA GLN A 786 18.88 -5.96 -37.16
C GLN A 786 17.89 -4.90 -36.73
N ILE A 787 17.60 -3.95 -37.59
CA ILE A 787 16.70 -2.81 -37.33
C ILE A 787 15.54 -2.87 -38.31
N THR A 788 14.33 -2.60 -37.79
CA THR A 788 13.13 -2.49 -38.63
C THR A 788 12.39 -1.20 -38.30
N GLU A 789 11.72 -0.64 -39.32
CA GLU A 789 10.77 0.46 -39.17
C GLU A 789 9.33 -0.06 -39.01
N ASP A 790 9.14 -1.35 -39.23
CA ASP A 790 7.80 -1.95 -39.22
C ASP A 790 7.56 -2.59 -37.82
N TYR A 791 6.91 -1.85 -36.94
CA TYR A 791 6.54 -2.33 -35.61
C TYR A 791 5.69 -3.60 -35.68
N SER A 792 4.85 -3.72 -36.72
CA SER A 792 3.96 -4.89 -36.83
C SER A 792 4.69 -6.19 -37.16
N SER A 793 5.94 -6.09 -37.60
CA SER A 793 6.76 -7.27 -37.87
C SER A 793 7.40 -7.86 -36.59
N LEU A 794 7.39 -7.11 -35.50
CA LEU A 794 7.98 -7.55 -34.25
C LEU A 794 7.12 -8.63 -33.56
N THR A 795 7.78 -9.58 -32.94
CA THR A 795 7.14 -10.66 -32.18
C THR A 795 7.53 -10.58 -30.71
N PRO A 796 6.79 -11.23 -29.82
CA PRO A 796 7.20 -11.25 -28.42
C PRO A 796 8.64 -11.73 -28.17
N ASP A 797 9.16 -12.57 -29.05
CA ASP A 797 10.54 -13.09 -28.93
C ASP A 797 11.61 -12.02 -29.22
N ASP A 798 11.23 -10.88 -29.83
CA ASP A 798 12.13 -9.76 -30.06
C ASP A 798 12.29 -8.87 -28.83
N LYS A 799 11.48 -9.08 -27.79
CA LYS A 799 11.62 -8.32 -26.54
C LYS A 799 12.88 -8.74 -25.80
N VAL A 800 13.54 -7.77 -25.18
CA VAL A 800 14.76 -8.01 -24.39
C VAL A 800 14.50 -7.64 -22.93
N LYS A 801 15.25 -8.26 -22.02
CA LYS A 801 15.17 -7.94 -20.59
C LYS A 801 15.79 -6.55 -20.37
N VAL A 802 14.98 -5.62 -19.85
CA VAL A 802 15.40 -4.22 -19.67
C VAL A 802 15.63 -3.85 -18.21
N GLY A 803 15.35 -4.77 -17.29
CA GLY A 803 15.57 -4.56 -15.86
C GLY A 803 14.46 -5.18 -15.04
N SER A 804 14.46 -4.83 -13.77
CA SER A 804 13.52 -5.39 -12.79
C SER A 804 12.80 -4.26 -12.05
N SER A 805 11.55 -4.46 -11.69
CA SER A 805 10.85 -3.50 -10.83
C SER A 805 11.25 -3.62 -9.37
N LEU A 806 11.99 -4.66 -9.01
CA LEU A 806 12.42 -4.87 -7.62
C LEU A 806 13.57 -3.92 -7.27
N PRO A 807 13.44 -3.13 -6.18
CA PRO A 807 14.55 -2.29 -5.75
C PRO A 807 15.79 -3.12 -5.37
N THR A 808 16.95 -2.58 -5.62
CA THR A 808 18.21 -3.19 -5.19
C THR A 808 18.36 -3.11 -3.67
N LEU A 809 17.90 -2.00 -3.08
CA LEU A 809 17.99 -1.75 -1.65
C LEU A 809 16.81 -0.89 -1.22
N SER A 810 16.15 -1.26 -0.12
CA SER A 810 15.07 -0.44 0.43
C SER A 810 15.13 -0.43 1.94
N GLY A 811 14.54 0.59 2.56
CA GLY A 811 14.55 0.67 4.00
C GLY A 811 14.13 2.03 4.53
N GLY A 812 14.60 2.34 5.73
CA GLY A 812 14.31 3.59 6.39
C GLY A 812 15.45 4.08 7.25
N PHE A 813 15.46 5.37 7.49
CA PHE A 813 16.37 6.05 8.41
C PHE A 813 15.53 6.89 9.36
N GLN A 814 15.74 6.72 10.67
CA GLN A 814 15.00 7.44 11.69
C GLN A 814 15.97 8.20 12.59
N SER A 815 15.60 9.43 12.93
CA SER A 815 16.34 10.28 13.86
C SER A 815 15.36 10.85 14.88
N ASP A 816 15.59 10.57 16.15
CA ASP A 816 14.81 11.08 17.27
C ASP A 816 15.73 11.89 18.18
N LEU A 817 15.48 13.18 18.23
CA LEU A 817 16.26 14.11 19.06
C LEU A 817 15.34 14.68 20.13
N THR A 818 15.70 14.49 21.38
CA THR A 818 14.95 15.00 22.52
C THR A 818 15.84 15.98 23.28
N TRP A 819 15.31 17.15 23.57
CA TRP A 819 15.92 18.16 24.43
C TRP A 819 14.92 18.53 25.52
N LYS A 820 15.20 18.07 26.72
CA LYS A 820 14.28 18.22 27.86
C LYS A 820 12.88 17.69 27.49
N ASN A 821 11.88 18.56 27.37
CA ASN A 821 10.50 18.19 27.06
C ASN A 821 10.13 18.39 25.59
N LEU A 822 11.12 18.72 24.74
CA LEU A 822 10.90 18.94 23.32
C LEU A 822 11.51 17.79 22.54
N SER A 823 10.76 17.17 21.65
CA SER A 823 11.24 16.08 20.81
C SER A 823 11.03 16.38 19.33
N LEU A 824 12.01 16.02 18.52
CA LEU A 824 11.93 16.09 17.06
C LEU A 824 12.21 14.68 16.53
N SER A 825 11.23 14.12 15.85
CA SER A 825 11.35 12.81 15.21
C SER A 825 11.27 12.95 13.71
N MET A 826 12.20 12.32 13.01
CA MET A 826 12.23 12.31 11.55
C MET A 826 12.36 10.87 11.07
N LEU A 827 11.51 10.48 10.13
CA LEU A 827 11.57 9.18 9.48
C LEU A 827 11.66 9.37 7.98
N PHE A 828 12.70 8.81 7.39
CA PHE A 828 12.91 8.78 5.95
C PHE A 828 12.77 7.36 5.46
N SER A 829 12.00 7.13 4.41
CA SER A 829 11.99 5.85 3.72
C SER A 829 12.72 6.01 2.39
N TYR A 830 13.34 4.93 1.93
CA TYR A 830 14.08 4.96 0.67
C TYR A 830 13.94 3.65 -0.08
N ALA A 831 14.01 3.75 -1.41
CA ALA A 831 14.10 2.60 -2.30
C ALA A 831 15.06 2.99 -3.42
N ILE A 832 16.14 2.24 -3.55
CA ILE A 832 17.22 2.53 -4.51
C ILE A 832 17.21 1.43 -5.57
N GLY A 833 17.30 1.84 -6.84
CA GLY A 833 17.20 0.91 -7.95
C GLY A 833 15.76 0.52 -8.23
N GLY A 834 15.60 -0.46 -9.10
CA GLY A 834 14.29 -0.83 -9.61
C GLY A 834 13.89 0.04 -10.80
N LYS A 835 12.96 -0.46 -11.57
CA LYS A 835 12.45 0.24 -12.75
C LYS A 835 10.93 0.26 -12.74
N LEU A 836 10.36 1.26 -13.37
CA LEU A 836 8.93 1.43 -13.47
C LEU A 836 8.55 1.55 -14.96
N TYR A 837 7.51 0.84 -15.37
CA TYR A 837 6.94 1.00 -16.70
C TYR A 837 6.12 2.29 -16.70
N ASN A 838 6.61 3.31 -17.41
CA ASN A 838 6.07 4.66 -17.34
C ASN A 838 5.04 4.91 -18.43
N ASN A 839 3.87 4.31 -18.28
CA ASN A 839 2.80 4.44 -19.25
C ASN A 839 2.30 5.89 -19.38
N ASP A 840 2.33 6.65 -18.30
CA ASP A 840 1.90 8.05 -18.30
C ASP A 840 2.78 8.89 -19.23
N LYS A 841 4.09 8.73 -19.12
CA LYS A 841 5.04 9.43 -19.97
C LYS A 841 4.87 9.04 -21.44
N ILE A 842 4.62 7.74 -21.69
CA ILE A 842 4.37 7.24 -23.06
C ILE A 842 3.18 7.99 -23.69
N GLN A 843 2.09 8.14 -22.93
CA GLN A 843 0.90 8.84 -23.42
C GLN A 843 1.18 10.32 -23.73
N MET A 844 2.06 10.95 -22.94
CA MET A 844 2.41 12.35 -23.11
C MET A 844 3.48 12.58 -24.18
N MET A 845 4.14 11.53 -24.66
CA MET A 845 5.21 11.60 -25.67
C MET A 845 4.68 11.27 -27.07
N SER A 846 3.49 11.75 -27.38
CA SER A 846 2.83 11.45 -28.66
C SER A 846 2.08 12.67 -29.17
N VAL A 847 2.35 13.05 -30.42
CA VAL A 847 1.54 14.04 -31.14
C VAL A 847 0.29 13.29 -31.62
N LYS A 848 -0.80 13.51 -30.93
CA LYS A 848 -2.05 12.77 -31.19
C LYS A 848 -2.93 13.39 -32.31
N GLY A 849 -2.29 13.94 -33.33
CA GLY A 849 -3.00 14.41 -34.52
C GLY A 849 -4.10 15.43 -34.25
N GLY A 850 -3.86 16.37 -33.32
CA GLY A 850 -4.88 17.37 -32.98
C GLY A 850 -5.91 16.85 -32.00
N ASN A 851 -5.61 15.77 -31.27
CA ASN A 851 -6.51 15.22 -30.26
C ASN A 851 -6.70 16.11 -29.03
N GLY A 852 -5.91 17.17 -28.89
CA GLY A 852 -6.06 18.09 -27.77
C GLY A 852 -5.76 17.48 -26.41
N SER A 853 -4.83 16.54 -26.37
CA SER A 853 -4.32 15.99 -25.12
C SER A 853 -2.96 16.62 -24.80
N SER A 854 -2.67 16.81 -23.52
CA SER A 854 -1.39 17.37 -23.09
C SER A 854 -0.20 16.54 -23.57
N MET A 855 0.87 17.24 -23.88
CA MET A 855 2.15 16.61 -24.24
C MET A 855 3.22 17.08 -23.29
N SER A 856 4.22 16.21 -23.06
CA SER A 856 5.36 16.53 -22.23
C SER A 856 6.25 17.58 -22.90
N GLU A 857 6.86 18.45 -22.11
CA GLU A 857 7.90 19.38 -22.58
C GLU A 857 9.04 18.64 -23.31
N ASP A 858 9.29 17.37 -22.94
CA ASP A 858 10.30 16.55 -23.62
C ASP A 858 10.00 16.28 -25.09
N MET A 859 8.79 16.54 -25.55
CA MET A 859 8.45 16.44 -26.98
C MET A 859 9.25 17.43 -27.84
N LEU A 860 9.74 18.51 -27.27
CA LEU A 860 10.64 19.46 -27.95
C LEU A 860 11.99 18.82 -28.28
N ASN A 861 12.38 17.83 -27.61
CA ASN A 861 13.61 17.05 -27.83
C ASN A 861 13.39 15.82 -28.69
N UNK A 862 12.27 15.59 -28.89
CA UNK A 862 11.96 14.39 -29.65
C UNK A 862 12.23 14.68 -31.11
N UNK A 863 12.37 14.16 -31.79
CA UNK A 863 12.68 14.20 -33.09
C UNK A 863 12.55 15.55 -33.81
N UNK A 864 12.87 16.12 -33.38
CA UNK A 864 12.82 17.31 -33.94
C UNK A 864 13.57 17.48 -35.15
N UNK A 865 14.25 16.84 -35.21
CA UNK A 865 15.07 17.03 -36.22
C UNK A 865 14.47 16.75 -37.58
N UNK A 866 14.34 16.33 -37.75
CA UNK A 866 14.00 16.07 -39.06
C UNK A 866 12.50 16.15 -39.19
N UNK A 867 12.25 16.45 -39.53
CA UNK A 867 11.07 16.53 -39.92
C UNK A 867 10.25 15.40 -39.56
N UNK A 868 10.58 15.18 -38.75
CA UNK A 868 10.07 14.18 -38.36
C UNK A 868 8.76 14.05 -38.24
N UNK A 869 8.50 13.85 -38.86
CA UNK A 869 7.35 13.65 -38.88
C UNK A 869 6.84 12.79 -37.96
N UNK A 870 6.78 13.08 -37.20
CA UNK A 870 6.24 12.42 -36.53
C UNK A 870 5.23 11.80 -36.99
N UNK A 871 5.35 11.29 -37.48
CA UNK A 871 4.54 10.68 -37.87
C UNK A 871 3.26 11.03 -37.60
N ALA A 872 2.87 11.98 -37.90
CA ALA A 872 1.47 12.29 -38.00
C ALA A 872 0.89 11.43 -39.12
N GLU A 873 0.50 10.23 -38.79
CA GLU A 873 -0.25 9.44 -39.77
C GLU A 873 -1.53 10.19 -40.13
N PRO A 874 -1.99 10.07 -41.35
CA PRO A 874 -3.23 10.73 -41.76
C PRO A 874 -4.37 10.24 -40.87
N LEU A 875 -5.16 11.20 -40.40
CA LEU A 875 -6.30 10.97 -39.50
C LEU A 875 -7.36 10.03 -40.05
N ASP A 876 -7.23 9.59 -41.27
CA ASP A 876 -8.28 8.84 -41.98
C ASP A 876 -8.01 7.34 -42.13
N SER A 877 -6.94 6.80 -41.59
CA SER A 877 -6.58 5.43 -41.91
C SER A 877 -7.23 4.34 -41.02
N GLY A 878 -7.97 4.70 -39.98
CA GLY A 878 -8.62 3.73 -39.10
C GLY A 878 -7.64 2.77 -38.40
N LYS A 879 -6.35 3.01 -38.57
CA LYS A 879 -5.32 2.22 -37.91
C LYS A 879 -4.97 2.85 -36.55
N PRO A 880 -4.72 2.05 -35.55
CA PRO A 880 -4.30 2.59 -34.29
C PRO A 880 -3.03 3.42 -34.48
N ILE A 881 -3.05 4.64 -33.99
CA ILE A 881 -1.85 5.51 -33.97
C ILE A 881 -0.70 4.66 -33.37
N HIS A 882 0.37 4.55 -34.15
CA HIS A 882 1.55 3.86 -33.63
C HIS A 882 2.04 4.65 -32.43
N ARG A 883 1.64 4.17 -31.28
CA ARG A 883 2.17 4.69 -30.02
C ARG A 883 3.67 4.45 -30.04
N TYR A 884 4.44 5.47 -29.73
CA TYR A 884 5.83 5.29 -29.39
C TYR A 884 5.85 4.50 -28.09
N SER A 885 5.22 3.35 -28.12
CA SER A 885 5.21 2.46 -26.98
C SER A 885 6.54 1.75 -26.97
N THR A 886 7.20 1.78 -25.87
CA THR A 886 8.31 0.89 -25.63
C THR A 886 9.70 1.48 -25.92
N SER A 887 9.82 2.79 -26.06
CA SER A 887 11.18 3.32 -25.94
C SER A 887 11.68 3.05 -24.53
N VAL A 888 12.66 2.18 -24.44
CA VAL A 888 13.46 2.07 -23.27
C VAL A 888 14.27 3.37 -23.21
N VAL A 889 13.72 4.34 -22.51
CA VAL A 889 14.55 5.46 -22.15
C VAL A 889 15.54 4.88 -21.13
N ARG A 890 16.82 4.88 -21.48
CA ARG A 890 17.84 4.41 -20.55
C ARG A 890 17.70 5.20 -19.25
N PRO A 891 17.79 4.52 -18.11
CA PRO A 891 17.64 5.21 -16.82
C PRO A 891 18.54 6.42 -16.65
N ASP A 892 19.73 6.37 -17.25
CA ASP A 892 20.69 7.46 -17.22
C ASP A 892 20.21 8.72 -17.98
N GLN A 893 19.34 8.56 -18.96
CA GLN A 893 18.82 9.72 -19.70
C GLN A 893 17.56 10.33 -19.05
N LEU A 894 16.77 9.51 -18.32
CA LEU A 894 15.61 10.04 -17.61
C LEU A 894 15.97 10.81 -16.36
N PHE A 895 17.13 10.53 -15.77
CA PHE A 895 17.51 11.09 -14.48
C PHE A 895 18.33 12.37 -14.53
N HIS A 896 18.97 12.65 -15.67
CA HIS A 896 19.89 13.80 -15.75
C HIS A 896 19.27 15.12 -16.17
N GLN A 897 18.03 15.13 -16.65
CA GLN A 897 17.44 16.34 -17.22
C GLN A 897 16.50 17.13 -16.31
N HIS A 898 16.15 16.60 -15.14
CA HIS A 898 15.12 17.26 -14.31
C HIS A 898 15.60 17.92 -13.02
N PHE A 899 16.92 17.94 -12.79
CA PHE A 899 17.50 18.73 -11.72
C PHE A 899 18.46 19.75 -12.31
N LYS A 900 18.00 21.00 -12.46
CA LYS A 900 18.94 22.11 -12.63
C LYS A 900 19.79 22.16 -11.36
N PRO A 901 21.10 21.99 -11.42
CA PRO A 901 21.90 22.01 -10.21
C PRO A 901 21.93 23.40 -9.61
N LEU A 902 21.54 23.49 -8.35
CA LEU A 902 22.05 24.54 -7.53
C LEU A 902 23.57 24.30 -7.46
N VAL A 903 24.31 25.21 -7.96
CA VAL A 903 25.76 25.16 -8.15
C VAL A 903 26.47 24.73 -6.88
N GLY A 904 27.27 23.68 -6.96
CA GLY A 904 28.29 23.42 -5.94
C GLY A 904 28.47 21.96 -5.51
N LYS A 905 29.19 21.19 -6.35
CA LYS A 905 29.96 19.97 -6.08
C LYS A 905 29.26 18.62 -5.92
N PRO A 906 29.90 17.51 -6.38
CA PRO A 906 29.24 16.24 -6.62
C PRO A 906 29.20 15.36 -5.38
N PHE A 907 28.15 14.74 -5.20
CA PHE A 907 27.79 13.53 -4.46
C PHE A 907 26.41 13.66 -3.84
N VAL A 908 25.39 13.36 -4.62
CA VAL A 908 24.09 13.05 -4.03
C VAL A 908 23.57 11.81 -4.74
N PRO A 909 23.40 10.70 -4.06
CA PRO A 909 22.63 9.58 -4.63
C PRO A 909 21.21 10.09 -4.91
N ALA A 910 20.69 9.76 -6.06
CA ALA A 910 19.32 10.12 -6.41
C ALA A 910 18.36 9.42 -5.43
N PHE A 911 17.80 10.19 -4.53
CA PHE A 911 16.72 9.71 -3.67
C PHE A 911 15.42 9.79 -4.47
N GLU A 912 15.05 8.70 -5.08
CA GLU A 912 13.72 8.59 -5.67
C GLU A 912 12.76 8.13 -4.59
N ASN A 913 11.65 8.86 -4.46
CA ASN A 913 10.56 8.56 -3.52
C ASN A 913 10.95 8.68 -2.04
N SER A 914 11.71 9.71 -1.69
CA SER A 914 11.92 10.00 -0.27
C SER A 914 10.77 10.88 0.23
N TYR A 915 9.92 10.29 1.07
CA TYR A 915 8.92 11.04 1.82
C TYR A 915 9.54 11.49 3.13
N ILE A 916 9.56 12.78 3.37
CA ILE A 916 10.00 13.34 4.65
C ILE A 916 8.76 13.48 5.51
N LYS A 917 8.66 12.65 6.56
CA LYS A 917 7.63 12.82 7.58
C LYS A 917 8.28 13.49 8.78
N LEU A 918 7.91 14.73 9.02
CA LEU A 918 8.41 15.50 10.15
C LEU A 918 7.35 15.48 11.25
N TYR A 919 7.71 14.90 12.38
CA TYR A 919 6.84 14.87 13.56
C TYR A 919 7.44 15.75 14.64
N LEU A 920 6.69 16.76 15.06
CA LEU A 920 7.02 17.55 16.25
C LEU A 920 6.08 17.09 17.36
N THR A 921 6.62 16.38 18.33
CA THR A 921 5.85 15.97 19.50
C THR A 921 6.36 16.77 20.71
N SER A 922 5.47 17.49 21.36
CA SER A 922 5.74 18.08 22.65
C SER A 922 5.10 17.20 23.72
N GLU A 923 5.92 16.63 24.58
CA GLU A 923 5.39 15.95 25.77
C GLU A 923 4.97 17.02 26.77
N MET A 924 3.68 17.36 26.75
CA MET A 924 3.10 18.27 27.75
C MET A 924 2.44 17.50 28.90
N ASP A 925 2.96 16.33 29.23
CA ASP A 925 2.29 15.44 30.20
C ASP A 925 2.60 15.75 31.68
N THR A 926 3.45 16.73 31.97
CA THR A 926 3.89 16.91 33.37
C THR A 926 3.40 18.18 34.05
N LEU A 927 2.58 18.97 33.39
CA LEU A 927 2.22 20.31 33.96
C LEU A 927 0.80 20.47 34.48
N CYS A 928 0.04 19.39 34.62
CA CYS A 928 -1.35 19.49 35.07
C CYS A 928 -1.58 19.14 36.55
N HIS A 929 -0.55 19.24 37.39
CA HIS A 929 -0.72 18.96 38.83
C HIS A 929 -0.51 20.16 39.75
N THR A 930 -0.51 21.37 39.21
CA THR A 930 -0.46 22.54 40.10
C THR A 930 -1.60 23.53 39.79
N GLU A 931 -2.11 24.12 40.84
CA GLU A 931 -3.29 24.99 40.87
C GLU A 931 -3.25 26.26 39.97
N ARG A 932 -2.34 26.32 38.98
CA ARG A 932 -2.21 27.54 38.13
C ARG A 932 -2.84 27.39 36.74
N CYS A 933 -3.51 26.29 36.46
CA CYS A 933 -4.11 26.08 35.12
C CYS A 933 -5.55 26.62 34.95
N GLN A 934 -6.08 27.30 36.00
CA GLN A 934 -7.45 27.80 35.88
C GLN A 934 -7.59 29.15 35.14
N HIS A 935 -6.49 29.81 34.81
CA HIS A 935 -6.55 31.13 34.20
C HIS A 935 -6.22 31.24 32.71
N LEU A 936 -5.94 30.13 32.06
CA LEU A 936 -5.56 30.16 30.63
C LEU A 936 -6.63 29.66 29.66
N CYS A 937 -7.79 29.22 30.18
CA CYS A 937 -8.88 28.77 29.33
C CYS A 937 -9.97 29.83 29.06
N SER A 938 -9.74 31.09 29.46
CA SER A 938 -10.73 32.15 29.25
C SER A 938 -10.27 33.29 28.35
N ARG A 939 -9.36 33.04 27.39
CA ARG A 939 -9.04 33.97 26.30
C ARG A 939 -8.87 33.25 24.98
#